data_0f79d66666eeb588d32118e72daef25d
#
_entry.id   0f79d66666eeb588d32118e72daef25d
#
_cell.length_a   1.000
_cell.length_b   1.000
_cell.length_c   1.000
_cell.angle_alpha   90.00
_cell.angle_beta   90.00
_cell.angle_gamma   90.00
#
_symmetry.space_group_name_H-M   'P 1'
#
loop_
_entity.id
_entity.type
_entity.pdbx_description
1 polymer ?
#
loop_
_entity_poly.entity_id
_entity_poly.type
_entity_poly.pdbx_seq_one_letter_code
_entity_poly.pdbx_strand_id
1 'polypeptide(L)'
;MSIAQRTRQATALALVFLLCLGSVRAGITITGADGITITGADGIQYVGTSGITITGADNFLYFVPNGITATGADGITATGADGITATGADGFTYTGSNGITATGADGITITGADGITATGADGITITGADGTRNRADSVIIRRPSGITATGADGITATGADGITATGADNRQIRRADGITATGADGITISGADGITITGADTFTENSADGIKDFGMRGLQSVDPEFAVLLDEMTDDSNVNAIVVYHQKPTETDLADLRNIGVLGGTLYRELPVIALTARRSQIVSISHLPSVRSIYGNRTLQPTIDPYLAIAGGERVRRDGDLTKKNIGVPLTGRGVTVAVLDTGLDGTHADLSGRVLQNVKLADTQSVSAGFIEPINAEGLPSTDQAYGHGTFVAGLIAGNGVRSGGKYNGIAPGVNLLGLSAGDLNLSYVLAGFDYILSRGASLKVRVVNCSFSANTVFDTNDPVNVATKMLADRGVNVVFSAGNTGSGQHTLNPYAVAPWVVSVGATDQRGRLANFSSRGDMGSALFKPTIVAPGVDVVSLRVTGASVTGTLGVIEADKDRLAPAELPFYTTASGTSFSAPQVAGTIALMLEANPALTPRQIRDILQRTATPLPGYFQHEVGAGMLNAHAAVLEAAFPERRMGMFRATLDQGQVSFVTDTAEQINGYVSPLGSYSVNVNVPADAVLASVGTSWGPLVSLNDLALSVFNPDGSKVDVNTQNRPGLTGKREGYTVREAAGALLRLQVSQAAGATQAVLGLFEVTRAEYAPLSDIGGLSPESRAEIQAVLRSYVMKPIGPHFRPGFGVTRSELAATLLRGGKVPQYLPARPRFTDVTDRETMLGVESVQSAPGGALFPDASPGGKFRPDDYATRLAAAVALVRAAGLQAEAEATYSLPSWVKDANTVPATLRGYVAVALDKGLMTAEGGQFQAQSAITRAQLAHSMLVLWRQVN
;
A
#
# COMPACT_ATOMS: atom_id res chain seq x y z
N MET A 1 54.71 -31.08 8.45
CA MET A 1 53.37 -31.28 8.95
C MET A 1 53.35 -32.52 9.84
N SER A 2 53.06 -32.39 11.12
CA SER A 2 53.06 -33.49 12.09
C SER A 2 51.83 -34.41 11.87
N ILE A 3 51.94 -35.66 12.28
CA ILE A 3 50.87 -36.65 12.18
C ILE A 3 49.54 -36.13 12.82
N ALA A 4 49.65 -35.29 13.85
CA ALA A 4 48.51 -34.63 14.50
C ALA A 4 47.71 -33.67 13.58
N GLN A 5 48.37 -33.00 12.60
CA GLN A 5 47.68 -32.15 11.63
C GLN A 5 46.96 -32.95 10.53
N ARG A 6 47.52 -34.11 10.14
CA ARG A 6 46.89 -34.99 9.14
C ARG A 6 45.65 -35.71 9.73
N THR A 7 45.68 -36.07 11.01
CA THR A 7 44.55 -36.68 11.69
C THR A 7 43.40 -35.68 11.89
N ARG A 8 43.70 -34.42 12.17
CA ARG A 8 42.68 -33.36 12.28
C ARG A 8 42.00 -33.05 10.94
N GLN A 9 42.76 -33.01 9.83
CA GLN A 9 42.21 -32.84 8.48
C GLN A 9 41.36 -34.02 8.01
N ALA A 10 41.80 -35.28 8.34
CA ALA A 10 41.03 -36.48 8.00
C ALA A 10 39.72 -36.56 8.79
N THR A 11 39.69 -36.13 10.06
CA THR A 11 38.46 -36.12 10.89
C THR A 11 37.49 -35.03 10.44
N ALA A 12 38.00 -33.87 10.04
CA ALA A 12 37.19 -32.77 9.48
C ALA A 12 36.59 -33.17 8.10
N LEU A 13 37.37 -33.83 7.23
CA LEU A 13 36.91 -34.32 5.93
C LEU A 13 35.85 -35.46 6.08
N ALA A 14 36.02 -36.33 7.06
CA ALA A 14 35.03 -37.40 7.34
C ALA A 14 33.71 -36.85 7.90
N LEU A 15 33.74 -35.77 8.71
CA LEU A 15 32.54 -35.12 9.23
C LEU A 15 31.78 -34.35 8.13
N VAL A 16 32.49 -33.69 7.20
CA VAL A 16 31.91 -33.01 6.03
C VAL A 16 31.28 -34.01 5.06
N PHE A 17 31.84 -35.24 4.91
CA PHE A 17 31.24 -36.29 4.07
C PHE A 17 29.99 -36.93 4.71
N LEU A 18 29.86 -36.93 6.05
CA LEU A 18 28.68 -37.47 6.75
C LEU A 18 27.51 -36.49 6.76
N LEU A 19 27.77 -35.17 6.67
CA LEU A 19 26.75 -34.10 6.63
C LEU A 19 26.08 -33.95 5.26
N CYS A 20 26.63 -34.55 4.19
CA CYS A 20 26.05 -34.55 2.85
C CYS A 20 25.00 -35.66 2.60
N LEU A 21 24.71 -36.52 3.56
CA LEU A 21 23.80 -37.64 3.40
C LEU A 21 22.69 -37.64 4.46
N GLY A 22 21.67 -36.80 4.26
CA GLY A 22 20.38 -36.94 4.96
C GLY A 22 20.19 -35.96 6.14
N SER A 23 18.98 -35.50 6.28
CA SER A 23 18.45 -34.62 7.32
C SER A 23 18.80 -35.11 8.74
N VAL A 24 19.85 -34.61 9.36
CA VAL A 24 20.18 -34.88 10.76
C VAL A 24 19.59 -33.78 11.63
N ARG A 25 18.54 -34.08 12.36
CA ARG A 25 18.04 -33.30 13.49
C ARG A 25 18.78 -33.71 14.77
N ALA A 26 19.95 -33.14 15.02
CA ALA A 26 20.61 -33.20 16.34
C ALA A 26 21.66 -32.10 16.44
N GLY A 27 21.75 -31.40 17.59
CA GLY A 27 22.72 -30.34 17.81
C GLY A 27 24.15 -30.86 17.67
N ILE A 28 24.89 -30.38 16.66
CA ILE A 28 26.28 -30.78 16.38
C ILE A 28 27.21 -29.66 16.87
N THR A 29 28.21 -30.00 17.68
CA THR A 29 29.27 -29.07 18.09
C THR A 29 30.54 -29.34 17.31
N ILE A 30 31.08 -28.35 16.58
CA ILE A 30 32.34 -28.45 15.82
C ILE A 30 33.38 -27.53 16.46
N THR A 31 34.59 -28.05 16.73
CA THR A 31 35.69 -27.26 17.34
C THR A 31 36.96 -27.37 16.53
N GLY A 32 37.59 -26.23 16.19
CA GLY A 32 38.97 -26.11 15.76
C GLY A 32 39.32 -26.47 14.34
N ALA A 33 38.60 -25.93 13.30
CA ALA A 33 39.02 -26.08 11.91
C ALA A 33 38.80 -24.78 11.10
N ASP A 34 39.66 -24.50 10.10
CA ASP A 34 39.57 -23.34 9.21
C ASP A 34 38.98 -23.74 7.84
N GLY A 35 38.24 -22.82 7.19
CA GLY A 35 37.75 -23.00 5.82
C GLY A 35 36.59 -24.01 5.66
N ILE A 36 35.56 -23.95 6.51
CA ILE A 36 34.43 -24.89 6.49
C ILE A 36 33.28 -24.34 5.68
N THR A 37 32.69 -25.18 4.84
CA THR A 37 31.41 -24.91 4.17
C THR A 37 30.32 -25.82 4.75
N ILE A 38 29.19 -25.22 5.19
CA ILE A 38 28.05 -25.94 5.76
C ILE A 38 26.83 -25.64 4.90
N THR A 39 26.09 -26.67 4.50
CA THR A 39 24.92 -26.52 3.65
C THR A 39 23.77 -27.38 4.22
N GLY A 40 22.63 -26.76 4.50
CA GLY A 40 21.37 -27.44 4.84
C GLY A 40 21.37 -28.24 6.13
N ALA A 41 21.83 -27.70 7.25
CA ALA A 41 21.79 -28.39 8.55
C ALA A 41 21.37 -27.45 9.68
N ASP A 42 20.48 -27.90 10.57
CA ASP A 42 19.89 -27.13 11.66
C ASP A 42 20.58 -27.41 13.01
N GLY A 43 20.61 -26.38 13.91
CA GLY A 43 21.04 -26.53 15.29
C GLY A 43 22.54 -26.77 15.49
N ILE A 44 23.41 -26.11 14.74
CA ILE A 44 24.87 -26.32 14.81
C ILE A 44 25.51 -25.30 15.73
N GLN A 45 26.43 -25.77 16.60
CA GLN A 45 27.28 -24.97 17.43
C GLN A 45 28.75 -25.06 16.95
N TYR A 46 29.41 -23.93 16.67
CA TYR A 46 30.78 -23.89 16.17
C TYR A 46 31.70 -23.05 17.06
N VAL A 47 32.88 -23.57 17.37
CA VAL A 47 33.95 -22.89 18.12
C VAL A 47 35.28 -23.11 17.40
N GLY A 48 35.77 -22.09 16.62
CA GLY A 48 36.99 -22.28 15.82
C GLY A 48 37.54 -21.00 15.18
N THR A 49 38.56 -21.14 14.32
CA THR A 49 39.33 -20.03 13.74
C THR A 49 39.06 -19.87 12.25
N SER A 50 38.64 -18.76 11.73
CA SER A 50 38.57 -18.15 10.38
C SER A 50 38.01 -18.92 9.14
N GLY A 51 37.14 -18.23 8.37
CA GLY A 51 36.74 -18.62 7.01
C GLY A 51 35.57 -19.62 6.91
N ILE A 52 34.36 -19.26 7.32
CA ILE A 52 33.18 -20.15 7.27
C ILE A 52 32.17 -19.62 6.26
N THR A 53 31.67 -20.53 5.43
CA THR A 53 30.52 -20.29 4.53
C THR A 53 29.34 -21.15 4.97
N ILE A 54 28.17 -20.54 5.20
CA ILE A 54 26.94 -21.20 5.62
C ILE A 54 25.87 -20.91 4.58
N THR A 55 25.15 -21.94 4.15
CA THR A 55 24.07 -21.82 3.18
C THR A 55 22.88 -22.64 3.60
N GLY A 56 21.70 -22.02 3.84
CA GLY A 56 20.45 -22.68 4.12
C GLY A 56 20.44 -23.51 5.41
N ALA A 57 20.79 -22.93 6.55
CA ALA A 57 20.74 -23.61 7.84
C ALA A 57 20.02 -22.76 8.88
N ASP A 58 19.23 -23.38 9.76
CA ASP A 58 18.46 -22.70 10.80
C ASP A 58 19.07 -22.92 12.19
N ASN A 59 19.00 -21.89 13.08
CA ASN A 59 19.48 -21.92 14.47
C ASN A 59 20.97 -22.25 14.63
N PHE A 60 21.84 -21.39 14.08
CA PHE A 60 23.28 -21.55 14.14
C PHE A 60 23.91 -20.67 15.23
N LEU A 61 24.68 -21.25 16.15
CA LEU A 61 25.40 -20.55 17.21
C LEU A 61 26.92 -20.60 16.99
N TYR A 62 27.60 -19.46 16.98
CA TYR A 62 29.00 -19.34 16.65
C TYR A 62 29.82 -18.52 17.64
N PHE A 63 31.03 -19.01 17.98
CA PHE A 63 32.03 -18.33 18.83
C PHE A 63 33.40 -18.31 18.19
N VAL A 64 33.98 -17.07 17.93
CA VAL A 64 35.40 -16.76 17.54
C VAL A 64 35.69 -16.67 15.99
N PRO A 65 36.88 -16.13 15.55
CA PRO A 65 37.02 -14.90 14.78
C PRO A 65 37.13 -15.05 13.25
N ASN A 66 36.82 -13.96 12.53
CA ASN A 66 37.14 -13.52 11.16
C ASN A 66 36.63 -14.32 9.93
N GLY A 67 35.77 -13.64 9.11
CA GLY A 67 35.42 -14.08 7.77
C GLY A 67 34.25 -15.08 7.71
N ILE A 68 33.04 -14.68 8.12
CA ILE A 68 31.82 -15.50 8.00
C ILE A 68 31.01 -15.02 6.80
N THR A 69 30.58 -15.94 5.94
CA THR A 69 29.57 -15.70 4.92
C THR A 69 28.36 -16.58 5.19
N ALA A 70 27.20 -15.99 5.41
CA ALA A 70 25.94 -16.68 5.62
C ALA A 70 24.91 -16.32 4.53
N THR A 71 24.30 -17.30 3.91
CA THR A 71 23.33 -17.10 2.85
C THR A 71 22.08 -17.96 3.06
N GLY A 72 20.91 -17.33 3.16
CA GLY A 72 19.62 -18.01 3.30
C GLY A 72 19.51 -18.87 4.55
N ALA A 73 19.86 -18.35 5.71
CA ALA A 73 19.84 -19.06 6.97
C ALA A 73 19.15 -18.25 8.06
N ASP A 74 18.31 -18.88 8.89
CA ASP A 74 17.51 -18.25 9.93
C ASP A 74 18.09 -18.49 11.33
N GLY A 75 17.94 -17.51 12.24
CA GLY A 75 18.34 -17.65 13.65
C GLY A 75 19.84 -17.74 13.90
N ILE A 76 20.67 -16.98 13.21
CA ILE A 76 22.12 -17.00 13.39
C ILE A 76 22.55 -16.13 14.57
N THR A 77 23.34 -16.67 15.49
CA THR A 77 24.01 -15.92 16.53
C THR A 77 25.52 -16.04 16.38
N ALA A 78 26.21 -14.92 16.18
CA ALA A 78 27.65 -14.86 16.05
C ALA A 78 28.27 -13.93 17.12
N THR A 79 29.33 -14.41 17.84
CA THR A 79 29.96 -13.66 18.91
C THR A 79 31.48 -13.59 18.67
N GLY A 80 32.05 -12.38 18.63
CA GLY A 80 33.52 -12.15 18.61
C GLY A 80 34.21 -12.35 17.27
N ALA A 81 33.62 -11.85 16.14
CA ALA A 81 34.23 -12.00 14.81
C ALA A 81 34.33 -10.69 14.03
N ASP A 82 35.33 -10.59 13.11
CA ASP A 82 35.47 -9.50 12.15
C ASP A 82 35.14 -9.99 10.72
N GLY A 83 34.54 -9.12 9.88
CA GLY A 83 34.32 -9.43 8.47
C GLY A 83 33.17 -10.42 8.20
N ILE A 84 31.95 -10.09 8.63
CA ILE A 84 30.76 -10.92 8.43
C ILE A 84 29.94 -10.41 7.25
N THR A 85 29.52 -11.33 6.39
CA THR A 85 28.57 -11.09 5.31
C THR A 85 27.35 -11.99 5.51
N ALA A 86 26.15 -11.41 5.69
CA ALA A 86 24.89 -12.12 5.79
C ALA A 86 23.96 -11.71 4.63
N THR A 87 23.40 -12.68 3.92
CA THR A 87 22.53 -12.42 2.78
C THR A 87 21.26 -13.27 2.88
N GLY A 88 20.08 -12.65 2.95
CA GLY A 88 18.79 -13.34 3.00
C GLY A 88 18.59 -14.21 4.23
N ALA A 89 18.91 -13.71 5.41
CA ALA A 89 18.77 -14.43 6.67
C ALA A 89 17.82 -13.68 7.63
N ASP A 90 16.95 -14.39 8.32
CA ASP A 90 16.01 -13.82 9.30
C ASP A 90 16.49 -14.11 10.73
N GLY A 91 16.35 -13.14 11.64
CA GLY A 91 16.73 -13.30 13.05
C GLY A 91 18.23 -13.39 13.32
N PHE A 92 19.02 -12.48 12.76
CA PHE A 92 20.46 -12.46 12.92
C PHE A 92 20.91 -11.65 14.17
N THR A 93 21.62 -12.28 15.10
CA THR A 93 22.17 -11.62 16.30
C THR A 93 23.69 -11.66 16.26
N TYR A 94 24.33 -10.50 16.44
CA TYR A 94 25.76 -10.35 16.43
C TYR A 94 26.30 -9.55 17.63
N THR A 95 27.41 -10.02 18.21
CA THR A 95 28.10 -9.35 19.31
C THR A 95 29.62 -9.42 19.09
N GLY A 96 30.28 -8.28 18.77
CA GLY A 96 31.72 -8.25 18.53
C GLY A 96 32.22 -7.06 17.68
N SER A 97 33.42 -7.13 17.10
CA SER A 97 34.12 -6.03 16.43
C SER A 97 34.03 -6.08 14.90
N ASN A 98 34.19 -5.08 14.19
CA ASN A 98 34.37 -4.52 12.83
C ASN A 98 33.94 -5.29 11.55
N GLY A 99 33.28 -4.57 10.63
CA GLY A 99 33.12 -4.94 9.23
C GLY A 99 31.92 -5.87 8.93
N ILE A 100 30.69 -5.47 9.24
CA ILE A 100 29.47 -6.25 8.99
C ILE A 100 28.78 -5.77 7.73
N THR A 101 28.42 -6.68 6.84
CA THR A 101 27.55 -6.43 5.68
C THR A 101 26.34 -7.33 5.76
N ALA A 102 25.13 -6.77 5.83
CA ALA A 102 23.87 -7.50 5.83
C ALA A 102 22.99 -7.06 4.65
N THR A 103 22.46 -8.00 3.89
CA THR A 103 21.66 -7.71 2.70
C THR A 103 20.42 -8.58 2.66
N GLY A 104 19.23 -7.97 2.67
CA GLY A 104 17.94 -8.66 2.56
C GLY A 104 17.63 -9.59 3.73
N ALA A 105 17.82 -9.13 4.96
CA ALA A 105 17.58 -9.91 6.17
C ALA A 105 16.66 -9.17 7.13
N ASP A 106 15.76 -9.86 7.82
CA ASP A 106 14.81 -9.28 8.78
C ASP A 106 15.24 -9.60 10.23
N GLY A 107 15.01 -8.65 11.16
CA GLY A 107 15.28 -8.86 12.58
C GLY A 107 16.78 -8.90 12.98
N ILE A 108 17.57 -7.98 12.49
CA ILE A 108 19.01 -7.93 12.79
C ILE A 108 19.31 -7.22 14.12
N THR A 109 20.03 -7.86 15.02
CA THR A 109 20.54 -7.25 16.25
C THR A 109 22.07 -7.23 16.24
N ILE A 110 22.69 -6.06 16.35
CA ILE A 110 24.14 -5.87 16.37
C ILE A 110 24.55 -5.14 17.65
N THR A 111 25.51 -5.68 18.38
CA THR A 111 26.02 -5.07 19.61
C THR A 111 27.55 -4.95 19.54
N GLY A 112 28.07 -3.72 19.63
CA GLY A 112 29.51 -3.44 19.76
C GLY A 112 30.33 -3.65 18.49
N ALA A 113 30.00 -3.00 17.35
CA ALA A 113 30.74 -3.14 16.11
C ALA A 113 30.92 -1.83 15.34
N ASP A 114 32.07 -1.70 14.63
CA ASP A 114 32.39 -0.60 13.72
C ASP A 114 32.25 -1.03 12.24
N GLY A 115 31.87 -0.09 11.35
CA GLY A 115 31.81 -0.35 9.91
C GLY A 115 30.64 -1.24 9.47
N ILE A 116 29.41 -0.92 9.84
CA ILE A 116 28.21 -1.68 9.51
C ILE A 116 27.60 -1.17 8.22
N THR A 117 27.30 -2.08 7.29
CA THR A 117 26.49 -1.80 6.09
C THR A 117 25.28 -2.73 6.07
N ALA A 118 24.06 -2.19 6.10
CA ALA A 118 22.82 -2.95 5.98
C ALA A 118 22.00 -2.44 4.80
N THR A 119 21.52 -3.35 3.95
CA THR A 119 20.76 -3.01 2.75
C THR A 119 19.52 -3.89 2.61
N GLY A 120 18.32 -3.30 2.63
CA GLY A 120 17.06 -4.01 2.42
C GLY A 120 16.66 -4.93 3.56
N ALA A 121 16.78 -4.51 4.80
CA ALA A 121 16.44 -5.29 5.97
C ALA A 121 15.43 -4.56 6.87
N ASP A 122 14.51 -5.29 7.49
CA ASP A 122 13.50 -4.76 8.41
C ASP A 122 13.84 -5.09 9.87
N GLY A 123 13.59 -4.17 10.80
CA GLY A 123 13.81 -4.40 12.24
C GLY A 123 15.27 -4.46 12.69
N ILE A 124 16.08 -3.47 12.36
CA ILE A 124 17.49 -3.42 12.74
C ILE A 124 17.67 -2.76 14.11
N THR A 125 18.33 -3.43 15.03
CA THR A 125 18.74 -2.88 16.33
C THR A 125 20.26 -2.84 16.42
N ILE A 126 20.85 -1.67 16.67
CA ILE A 126 22.28 -1.47 16.85
C ILE A 126 22.53 -0.84 18.22
N THR A 127 23.38 -1.43 19.04
CA THR A 127 23.67 -0.97 20.40
C THR A 127 25.19 -0.91 20.66
N GLY A 128 25.69 0.27 21.11
CA GLY A 128 26.99 0.43 21.71
C GLY A 128 28.18 0.19 20.79
N ALA A 129 28.41 1.10 19.84
CA ALA A 129 29.71 1.31 19.29
C ALA A 129 30.37 2.48 20.05
N ASP A 130 31.26 2.23 21.01
CA ASP A 130 31.94 3.28 21.75
C ASP A 130 33.39 3.41 21.29
N GLY A 131 33.66 4.52 20.61
CA GLY A 131 35.00 4.91 20.17
C GLY A 131 35.85 5.49 21.29
N THR A 132 36.67 4.69 21.98
CA THR A 132 37.89 5.22 22.55
C THR A 132 39.04 5.06 21.54
N ARG A 133 39.29 6.17 20.80
CA ARG A 133 40.44 6.53 19.95
C ARG A 133 40.39 6.26 18.44
N ASN A 134 40.13 7.39 17.73
CA ASN A 134 40.64 7.70 16.38
C ASN A 134 40.18 6.84 15.20
N ARG A 135 38.96 7.08 14.69
CA ARG A 135 38.56 7.27 13.27
C ARG A 135 37.05 7.04 13.12
N ALA A 136 36.43 7.83 12.25
CA ALA A 136 35.02 7.83 12.04
C ALA A 136 34.45 6.42 11.77
N ASP A 137 33.68 5.95 12.72
CA ASP A 137 32.89 4.73 12.62
C ASP A 137 31.65 5.02 11.78
N SER A 138 31.52 4.40 10.62
CA SER A 138 30.42 4.65 9.69
C SER A 138 29.41 3.51 9.68
N VAL A 139 28.17 3.81 10.05
CA VAL A 139 27.03 2.92 9.88
C VAL A 139 26.25 3.36 8.64
N ILE A 140 26.21 2.56 7.59
CA ILE A 140 25.49 2.84 6.35
C ILE A 140 24.29 1.92 6.21
N ILE A 141 23.07 2.47 6.20
CA ILE A 141 21.84 1.71 6.12
C ILE A 141 21.01 2.19 4.93
N ARG A 142 20.58 1.26 4.08
CA ARG A 142 19.81 1.54 2.88
C ARG A 142 18.51 0.72 2.83
N ARG A 143 17.36 1.38 2.80
CA ARG A 143 15.99 0.83 2.63
C ARG A 143 15.51 -0.15 3.70
N PRO A 144 15.62 0.11 4.99
CA PRO A 144 14.96 -0.71 6.02
C PRO A 144 13.74 -0.04 6.63
N SER A 145 12.91 -0.82 7.34
CA SER A 145 11.84 -0.33 8.22
C SER A 145 12.17 -0.65 9.68
N GLY A 146 11.99 0.31 10.59
CA GLY A 146 12.18 0.11 12.02
C GLY A 146 13.64 -0.02 12.47
N ILE A 147 14.42 1.07 12.40
CA ILE A 147 15.81 1.09 12.89
C ILE A 147 15.84 1.64 14.32
N THR A 148 16.50 0.93 15.22
CA THR A 148 16.88 1.45 16.53
C THR A 148 18.41 1.47 16.64
N ALA A 149 19.01 2.64 16.83
CA ALA A 149 20.43 2.80 17.00
C ALA A 149 20.73 3.57 18.30
N THR A 150 21.54 2.99 19.18
CA THR A 150 21.87 3.57 20.49
C THR A 150 23.39 3.62 20.66
N GLY A 151 23.94 4.83 20.88
CA GLY A 151 25.36 5.05 21.16
C GLY A 151 26.30 4.79 19.97
N ALA A 152 25.93 5.19 18.75
CA ALA A 152 26.79 5.06 17.57
C ALA A 152 27.07 6.39 16.87
N ASP A 153 28.29 6.65 16.43
CA ASP A 153 28.70 7.85 15.71
C ASP A 153 28.68 7.61 14.19
N GLY A 154 28.37 8.64 13.41
CA GLY A 154 28.47 8.61 11.96
C GLY A 154 27.39 7.77 11.23
N ILE A 155 26.12 7.87 11.59
CA ILE A 155 25.02 7.13 10.95
C ILE A 155 24.60 7.79 9.64
N THR A 156 24.58 7.01 8.54
CA THR A 156 23.97 7.41 7.26
C THR A 156 22.82 6.46 6.95
N ALA A 157 21.57 6.95 6.99
CA ALA A 157 20.38 6.18 6.64
C ALA A 157 19.71 6.77 5.39
N THR A 158 19.35 5.93 4.43
CA THR A 158 18.72 6.35 3.19
C THR A 158 17.51 5.47 2.88
N GLY A 159 16.31 6.08 2.82
CA GLY A 159 15.08 5.40 2.45
C GLY A 159 14.57 4.43 3.50
N ALA A 160 14.47 4.85 4.74
CA ALA A 160 14.04 4.02 5.86
C ALA A 160 12.86 4.64 6.61
N ASP A 161 11.95 3.81 7.10
CA ASP A 161 10.82 4.23 7.91
C ASP A 161 11.04 3.89 9.39
N GLY A 162 10.66 4.79 10.29
CA GLY A 162 10.72 4.56 11.73
C GLY A 162 12.12 4.46 12.31
N ILE A 163 12.95 5.49 12.19
CA ILE A 163 14.30 5.54 12.76
C ILE A 163 14.27 6.08 14.19
N THR A 164 14.73 5.32 15.15
CA THR A 164 15.01 5.79 16.51
C THR A 164 16.52 5.78 16.75
N ALA A 165 17.09 6.94 17.05
CA ALA A 165 18.51 7.06 17.29
C ALA A 165 18.79 7.86 18.55
N THR A 166 19.51 7.28 19.51
CA THR A 166 19.78 7.85 20.83
C THR A 166 21.28 7.95 21.09
N GLY A 167 21.78 9.15 21.45
CA GLY A 167 23.16 9.37 21.91
C GLY A 167 24.26 9.16 20.87
N ALA A 168 24.17 9.80 19.70
CA ALA A 168 25.21 9.69 18.66
C ALA A 168 25.42 10.99 17.87
N ASP A 169 26.66 11.22 17.42
CA ASP A 169 27.09 12.42 16.73
C ASP A 169 27.24 12.23 15.21
N ASN A 170 27.09 13.30 14.41
CA ASN A 170 27.29 13.34 12.95
C ASN A 170 26.39 12.37 12.14
N ARG A 171 25.08 12.67 12.03
CA ARG A 171 24.12 11.85 11.29
C ARG A 171 23.72 12.48 9.96
N GLN A 172 23.65 11.65 8.92
CA GLN A 172 23.04 11.99 7.65
C GLN A 172 21.87 11.06 7.36
N ILE A 173 20.66 11.63 7.24
CA ILE A 173 19.44 10.88 6.97
C ILE A 173 18.80 11.44 5.71
N ARG A 174 18.50 10.57 4.74
CA ARG A 174 17.89 10.97 3.46
C ARG A 174 16.68 10.10 3.16
N ARG A 175 15.51 10.73 2.92
CA ARG A 175 14.24 10.09 2.55
C ARG A 175 13.79 9.03 3.56
N ALA A 176 13.46 9.45 4.77
CA ALA A 176 12.94 8.56 5.81
C ALA A 176 11.74 9.19 6.50
N ASP A 177 10.74 8.38 6.87
CA ASP A 177 9.55 8.83 7.59
C ASP A 177 9.59 8.38 9.06
N GLY A 178 9.15 9.23 9.98
CA GLY A 178 9.08 8.92 11.41
C GLY A 178 10.43 8.82 12.12
N ILE A 179 11.21 9.89 12.13
CA ILE A 179 12.53 9.93 12.78
C ILE A 179 12.41 10.44 14.20
N THR A 180 12.96 9.69 15.17
CA THR A 180 13.18 10.16 16.54
C THR A 180 14.66 10.18 16.84
N ALA A 181 15.22 11.34 17.16
CA ALA A 181 16.62 11.49 17.54
C ALA A 181 16.74 12.18 18.90
N THR A 182 17.46 11.58 19.84
CA THR A 182 17.63 12.10 21.21
C THR A 182 19.11 12.20 21.58
N GLY A 183 19.55 13.39 22.02
CA GLY A 183 20.91 13.61 22.56
C GLY A 183 22.01 13.46 21.54
N ALA A 184 21.92 14.14 20.38
CA ALA A 184 22.91 14.00 19.31
C ALA A 184 23.27 15.35 18.69
N ASP A 185 24.54 15.54 18.32
CA ASP A 185 25.06 16.73 17.65
C ASP A 185 25.30 16.48 16.14
N GLY A 186 25.13 17.53 15.33
CA GLY A 186 25.49 17.51 13.90
C GLY A 186 24.53 16.70 13.02
N ILE A 187 23.21 16.83 13.17
CA ILE A 187 22.21 16.10 12.39
C ILE A 187 21.95 16.84 11.06
N THR A 188 22.09 16.11 9.95
CA THR A 188 21.65 16.59 8.63
C THR A 188 20.53 15.70 8.10
N ILE A 189 19.35 16.27 7.81
CA ILE A 189 18.18 15.54 7.28
C ILE A 189 17.79 16.12 5.94
N SER A 190 17.50 15.26 4.97
CA SER A 190 17.04 15.66 3.65
C SER A 190 15.87 14.81 3.19
N GLY A 191 14.69 15.42 2.98
CA GLY A 191 13.50 14.78 2.45
C GLY A 191 12.89 13.73 3.37
N ALA A 192 12.50 14.13 4.59
CA ALA A 192 11.89 13.24 5.58
C ALA A 192 10.63 13.84 6.19
N ASP A 193 9.63 13.02 6.53
CA ASP A 193 8.41 13.42 7.20
C ASP A 193 8.37 12.88 8.65
N GLY A 194 7.75 13.64 9.55
CA GLY A 194 7.55 13.23 10.95
C GLY A 194 8.81 13.16 11.81
N ILE A 195 9.56 14.24 11.91
CA ILE A 195 10.84 14.29 12.64
C ILE A 195 10.63 14.78 14.07
N THR A 196 11.15 14.02 15.06
CA THR A 196 11.26 14.44 16.47
C THR A 196 12.72 14.47 16.89
N ILE A 197 13.23 15.64 17.31
CA ILE A 197 14.61 15.79 17.78
C ILE A 197 14.58 16.39 19.19
N THR A 198 15.30 15.77 20.12
CA THR A 198 15.41 16.25 21.50
C THR A 198 16.88 16.36 21.91
N GLY A 199 17.34 17.58 22.25
CA GLY A 199 18.68 17.83 22.80
C GLY A 199 19.84 17.76 21.80
N ALA A 200 19.70 18.40 20.61
CA ALA A 200 20.78 18.54 19.65
C ALA A 200 21.29 19.99 19.57
N ASP A 201 22.62 20.18 19.50
CA ASP A 201 23.23 21.53 19.46
C ASP A 201 23.40 22.08 18.03
N THR A 202 23.45 21.23 17.00
CA THR A 202 23.49 21.67 15.60
C THR A 202 22.62 20.83 14.68
N PHE A 203 21.72 21.47 13.95
CA PHE A 203 20.78 20.83 13.01
C PHE A 203 20.83 21.52 11.65
N THR A 204 20.89 20.76 10.56
CA THR A 204 20.79 21.27 9.19
C THR A 204 19.77 20.46 8.42
N GLU A 205 18.74 21.14 7.90
CA GLU A 205 17.69 20.57 7.08
C GLU A 205 17.81 21.05 5.63
N ASN A 206 17.78 20.11 4.68
CA ASN A 206 17.72 20.40 3.25
C ASN A 206 16.43 19.79 2.66
N SER A 207 15.38 20.61 2.53
CA SER A 207 14.06 20.30 1.96
C SER A 207 13.35 19.07 2.57
N ALA A 208 12.65 19.26 3.68
CA ALA A 208 11.54 18.42 4.12
C ALA A 208 10.21 19.17 3.88
N ASP A 209 9.24 18.50 3.25
CA ASP A 209 7.87 19.02 3.25
C ASP A 209 7.28 18.79 4.65
N GLY A 210 7.05 19.85 5.41
CA GLY A 210 6.32 19.76 6.66
C GLY A 210 6.73 20.67 7.80
N ILE A 211 7.85 21.39 7.74
CA ILE A 211 8.18 22.39 8.75
C ILE A 211 8.10 23.79 8.11
N LYS A 212 6.94 24.42 8.21
CA LYS A 212 6.80 25.87 8.00
C LYS A 212 6.56 26.53 9.35
N ASP A 213 7.49 27.39 9.71
CA ASP A 213 7.42 28.25 10.89
C ASP A 213 6.30 29.30 10.69
N PHE A 214 5.16 29.06 11.28
CA PHE A 214 4.01 29.97 11.27
C PHE A 214 3.91 30.67 12.62
N GLY A 215 4.42 31.88 12.75
CA GLY A 215 4.15 32.90 13.76
C GLY A 215 4.10 32.51 15.25
N MET A 216 3.67 31.32 15.60
CA MET A 216 3.66 30.72 16.94
C MET A 216 4.96 29.92 17.22
N ARG A 217 6.10 30.56 17.01
CA ARG A 217 7.44 30.00 17.22
C ARG A 217 7.56 29.49 18.65
N GLY A 218 7.80 28.17 18.81
CA GLY A 218 8.04 27.51 20.10
C GLY A 218 6.92 26.59 20.57
N LEU A 219 5.81 26.43 19.84
CA LEU A 219 4.73 25.49 20.18
C LEU A 219 4.82 24.20 19.36
N GLN A 220 5.85 23.42 19.58
CA GLN A 220 6.10 22.14 18.85
C GLN A 220 4.98 21.10 19.01
N SER A 221 4.05 21.32 19.93
CA SER A 221 2.94 20.40 20.20
C SER A 221 1.60 20.78 19.56
N VAL A 222 1.51 21.89 18.81
CA VAL A 222 0.24 22.33 18.21
C VAL A 222 0.22 22.01 16.72
N ASP A 223 -0.86 21.37 16.28
CA ASP A 223 -1.13 21.08 14.85
C ASP A 223 -0.99 22.35 13.99
N PRO A 224 -0.22 22.33 12.90
CA PRO A 224 0.04 23.52 12.09
C PRO A 224 -1.21 24.23 11.55
N GLU A 225 -2.24 23.47 11.15
CA GLU A 225 -3.52 24.07 10.70
C GLU A 225 -4.27 24.73 11.86
N PHE A 226 -4.22 24.11 13.03
CA PHE A 226 -4.81 24.67 14.23
C PHE A 226 -4.04 25.91 14.74
N ALA A 227 -2.71 25.91 14.61
CA ALA A 227 -1.87 27.06 14.95
C ALA A 227 -2.20 28.30 14.10
N VAL A 228 -2.41 28.12 12.78
CA VAL A 228 -2.85 29.21 11.88
C VAL A 228 -4.22 29.76 12.31
N LEU A 229 -5.16 28.88 12.66
CA LEU A 229 -6.47 29.31 13.17
C LEU A 229 -6.34 30.08 14.48
N LEU A 230 -5.48 29.65 15.40
CA LEU A 230 -5.21 30.34 16.66
C LEU A 230 -4.54 31.71 16.46
N ASP A 231 -3.69 31.88 15.44
CA ASP A 231 -3.06 33.17 15.13
C ASP A 231 -4.06 34.25 14.66
N GLU A 232 -5.17 33.82 14.03
CA GLU A 232 -6.23 34.73 13.61
C GLU A 232 -7.22 35.09 14.74
N MET A 233 -7.08 34.48 15.92
CA MET A 233 -8.00 34.61 17.05
C MET A 233 -7.44 35.51 18.15
N THR A 234 -8.34 36.13 18.94
CA THR A 234 -8.00 36.84 20.17
C THR A 234 -7.78 35.89 21.34
N ASP A 235 -6.99 36.30 22.33
CA ASP A 235 -6.67 35.49 23.52
C ASP A 235 -7.88 34.94 24.29
N ASP A 236 -8.99 35.66 24.25
CA ASP A 236 -10.26 35.27 24.91
C ASP A 236 -11.19 34.42 24.03
N SER A 237 -10.82 34.17 22.76
CA SER A 237 -11.62 33.36 21.85
C SER A 237 -11.63 31.90 22.29
N ASN A 238 -12.83 31.32 22.45
CA ASN A 238 -13.00 29.91 22.77
C ASN A 238 -12.85 29.03 21.54
N VAL A 239 -12.09 27.96 21.67
CA VAL A 239 -11.87 26.94 20.64
C VAL A 239 -12.09 25.53 21.20
N ASN A 240 -12.57 24.63 20.35
CA ASN A 240 -12.66 23.21 20.65
C ASN A 240 -11.36 22.53 20.24
N ALA A 241 -10.68 21.93 21.19
CA ALA A 241 -9.37 21.32 21.01
C ALA A 241 -9.35 19.86 21.46
N ILE A 242 -8.49 19.09 20.82
CA ILE A 242 -8.16 17.70 21.16
C ILE A 242 -6.72 17.68 21.65
N VAL A 243 -6.51 17.41 22.94
CA VAL A 243 -5.21 17.33 23.58
C VAL A 243 -4.77 15.88 23.65
N VAL A 244 -3.67 15.53 23.03
CA VAL A 244 -3.07 14.19 23.07
C VAL A 244 -1.95 14.17 24.09
N TYR A 245 -1.94 13.20 24.96
CA TYR A 245 -0.93 13.00 26.00
C TYR A 245 0.05 11.88 25.62
N HIS A 246 1.24 11.88 26.22
CA HIS A 246 2.20 10.78 26.03
C HIS A 246 1.70 9.46 26.61
N GLN A 247 0.91 9.53 27.66
CA GLN A 247 0.27 8.40 28.34
C GLN A 247 -1.16 8.77 28.71
N LYS A 248 -1.96 7.81 29.14
CA LYS A 248 -3.33 8.06 29.61
C LYS A 248 -3.32 9.16 30.71
N PRO A 249 -4.12 10.23 30.56
CA PRO A 249 -4.15 11.32 31.52
C PRO A 249 -4.47 10.85 32.96
N THR A 250 -3.75 11.40 33.89
CA THR A 250 -3.87 11.15 35.35
C THR A 250 -4.59 12.28 36.06
N GLU A 251 -4.93 12.12 37.34
CA GLU A 251 -5.48 13.19 38.17
C GLU A 251 -4.54 14.42 38.27
N THR A 252 -3.23 14.22 38.14
CA THR A 252 -2.26 15.32 38.08
C THR A 252 -2.47 16.15 36.79
N ASP A 253 -2.61 15.50 35.65
CA ASP A 253 -2.87 16.18 34.37
C ASP A 253 -4.20 16.94 34.40
N LEU A 254 -5.22 16.36 35.01
CA LEU A 254 -6.52 17.04 35.18
C LEU A 254 -6.42 18.22 36.15
N ALA A 255 -5.58 18.14 37.20
CA ALA A 255 -5.31 19.25 38.09
C ALA A 255 -4.57 20.39 37.37
N ASP A 256 -3.61 20.07 36.52
CA ASP A 256 -2.88 21.06 35.69
C ASP A 256 -3.82 21.82 34.76
N LEU A 257 -4.76 21.11 34.10
CA LEU A 257 -5.79 21.76 33.28
C LEU A 257 -6.70 22.68 34.10
N ARG A 258 -7.12 22.27 35.32
CA ARG A 258 -7.92 23.11 36.20
C ARG A 258 -7.15 24.35 36.65
N ASN A 259 -5.84 24.21 36.93
CA ASN A 259 -4.97 25.33 37.27
C ASN A 259 -4.83 26.36 36.16
N ILE A 260 -4.87 25.90 34.89
CA ILE A 260 -4.91 26.76 33.67
C ILE A 260 -6.30 27.39 33.49
N GLY A 261 -7.30 26.91 34.26
CA GLY A 261 -8.67 27.40 34.21
C GLY A 261 -9.57 26.64 33.21
N VAL A 262 -9.16 25.46 32.75
CA VAL A 262 -10.00 24.54 31.99
C VAL A 262 -10.71 23.60 32.96
N LEU A 263 -12.01 23.75 33.10
CA LEU A 263 -12.79 23.09 34.17
C LEU A 263 -13.43 21.78 33.75
N GLY A 264 -13.42 21.43 32.46
CA GLY A 264 -14.06 20.21 31.98
C GLY A 264 -13.67 19.85 30.55
N GLY A 265 -14.11 18.66 30.14
CA GLY A 265 -13.85 18.10 28.83
C GLY A 265 -14.21 16.62 28.77
N THR A 266 -14.00 15.98 27.63
CA THR A 266 -14.19 14.54 27.45
C THR A 266 -12.87 13.81 27.71
N LEU A 267 -12.82 13.02 28.77
CA LEU A 267 -11.71 12.13 29.07
C LEU A 267 -12.02 10.74 28.47
N TYR A 268 -11.26 10.33 27.46
CA TYR A 268 -11.46 9.05 26.79
C TYR A 268 -11.00 7.88 27.68
N ARG A 269 -11.71 6.75 27.57
CA ARG A 269 -11.46 5.57 28.42
C ARG A 269 -10.15 4.88 28.15
N GLU A 270 -9.80 4.76 26.88
CA GLU A 270 -8.62 4.01 26.43
C GLU A 270 -7.59 4.89 25.72
N LEU A 271 -8.04 5.98 25.10
CA LEU A 271 -7.15 6.88 24.39
C LEU A 271 -6.42 7.82 25.37
N PRO A 272 -5.13 8.13 25.15
CA PRO A 272 -4.39 9.14 25.88
C PRO A 272 -4.77 10.56 25.43
N VAL A 273 -6.08 10.88 25.44
CA VAL A 273 -6.66 12.07 24.81
C VAL A 273 -7.70 12.70 25.72
N ILE A 274 -7.72 14.05 25.75
CA ILE A 274 -8.81 14.84 26.30
C ILE A 274 -9.32 15.79 25.23
N ALA A 275 -10.63 15.75 24.93
CA ALA A 275 -11.29 16.77 24.12
C ALA A 275 -11.87 17.84 25.04
N LEU A 276 -11.59 19.12 24.76
CA LEU A 276 -11.96 20.23 25.64
C LEU A 276 -12.28 21.51 24.85
N THR A 277 -12.99 22.41 25.51
CA THR A 277 -13.17 23.79 25.04
C THR A 277 -12.33 24.70 25.93
N ALA A 278 -11.45 25.49 25.33
CA ALA A 278 -10.55 26.40 26.03
C ALA A 278 -10.38 27.70 25.26
N ARG A 279 -9.94 28.74 25.95
CA ARG A 279 -9.53 30.01 25.30
C ARG A 279 -8.19 29.81 24.58
N ARG A 280 -7.94 30.61 23.55
CA ARG A 280 -6.65 30.63 22.85
C ARG A 280 -5.46 30.71 23.83
N SER A 281 -5.50 31.62 24.80
CA SER A 281 -4.46 31.78 25.83
C SER A 281 -4.26 30.50 26.68
N GLN A 282 -5.34 29.76 26.96
CA GLN A 282 -5.27 28.48 27.69
C GLN A 282 -4.66 27.38 26.81
N ILE A 283 -4.96 27.33 25.52
CA ILE A 283 -4.32 26.38 24.58
C ILE A 283 -2.81 26.59 24.53
N VAL A 284 -2.35 27.86 24.53
CA VAL A 284 -0.92 28.18 24.62
C VAL A 284 -0.32 27.64 25.92
N SER A 285 -1.02 27.82 27.05
CA SER A 285 -0.55 27.30 28.37
C SER A 285 -0.51 25.77 28.39
N ILE A 286 -1.50 25.09 27.81
CA ILE A 286 -1.57 23.62 27.70
C ILE A 286 -0.42 23.07 26.84
N SER A 287 -0.03 23.76 25.78
CA SER A 287 1.06 23.32 24.90
C SER A 287 2.43 23.26 25.59
N HIS A 288 2.60 23.95 26.74
CA HIS A 288 3.82 23.93 27.54
C HIS A 288 3.83 22.84 28.62
N LEU A 289 2.75 22.07 28.77
CA LEU A 289 2.72 20.99 29.75
C LEU A 289 3.58 19.81 29.28
N PRO A 290 4.50 19.28 30.09
CA PRO A 290 5.42 18.21 29.70
C PRO A 290 4.71 16.87 29.36
N SER A 291 3.51 16.65 29.91
CA SER A 291 2.69 15.47 29.65
C SER A 291 1.93 15.52 28.32
N VAL A 292 1.82 16.72 27.71
CA VAL A 292 1.11 16.93 26.44
C VAL A 292 2.02 16.58 25.27
N ARG A 293 1.54 15.69 24.42
CA ARG A 293 2.22 15.26 23.20
C ARG A 293 1.90 16.16 22.00
N SER A 294 0.61 16.47 21.82
CA SER A 294 0.16 17.33 20.69
C SER A 294 -1.26 17.85 20.92
N ILE A 295 -1.61 18.97 20.26
CA ILE A 295 -2.91 19.62 20.35
C ILE A 295 -3.45 19.86 18.94
N TYR A 296 -4.69 19.43 18.71
CA TYR A 296 -5.40 19.56 17.43
C TYR A 296 -6.71 20.34 17.59
N GLY A 297 -7.14 21.06 16.57
CA GLY A 297 -8.50 21.58 16.51
C GLY A 297 -9.52 20.43 16.35
N ASN A 298 -10.70 20.58 16.98
CA ASN A 298 -11.80 19.64 16.75
C ASN A 298 -12.42 19.94 15.37
N ARG A 299 -11.91 19.29 14.34
CA ARG A 299 -12.29 19.47 12.93
C ARG A 299 -13.34 18.47 12.47
N THR A 300 -14.15 18.85 11.53
CA THR A 300 -15.11 17.94 10.87
C THR A 300 -14.36 17.11 9.84
N LEU A 301 -14.47 15.78 9.98
CA LEU A 301 -13.93 14.84 9.01
C LEU A 301 -14.94 14.66 7.88
N GLN A 302 -14.49 14.75 6.64
CA GLN A 302 -15.36 14.64 5.48
C GLN A 302 -15.54 13.18 5.07
N PRO A 303 -16.79 12.70 4.84
CA PRO A 303 -17.00 11.47 4.11
C PRO A 303 -16.49 11.65 2.68
N THR A 304 -15.81 10.65 2.16
CA THR A 304 -15.36 10.64 0.77
C THR A 304 -16.56 10.26 -0.11
N ILE A 305 -17.42 11.21 -0.51
CA ILE A 305 -18.66 10.97 -1.22
C ILE A 305 -18.54 11.39 -2.68
N ASP A 306 -18.70 10.43 -3.60
CA ASP A 306 -19.08 10.68 -4.99
C ASP A 306 -19.87 9.50 -5.56
N PRO A 307 -20.93 9.70 -6.37
CA PRO A 307 -21.97 8.68 -6.64
C PRO A 307 -21.68 7.80 -7.86
N TYR A 308 -21.39 6.50 -7.79
CA TYR A 308 -21.60 5.42 -8.77
C TYR A 308 -20.80 4.10 -8.47
N LEU A 309 -21.17 2.97 -8.91
CA LEU A 309 -21.24 1.63 -8.39
C LEU A 309 -20.34 0.48 -8.82
N ALA A 310 -19.98 -0.58 -8.14
CA ALA A 310 -19.97 -2.03 -8.39
C ALA A 310 -19.16 -3.00 -7.50
N ILE A 311 -19.09 -4.23 -7.79
CA ILE A 311 -19.09 -5.46 -6.99
C ILE A 311 -17.74 -6.21 -6.98
N ALA A 312 -17.26 -6.76 -5.86
CA ALA A 312 -16.06 -7.61 -5.77
C ALA A 312 -16.30 -9.02 -5.22
N GLY A 313 -15.65 -9.95 -5.84
CA GLY A 313 -15.57 -11.39 -5.81
C GLY A 313 -15.56 -12.24 -4.54
N GLY A 314 -16.35 -12.02 -3.51
CA GLY A 314 -16.52 -12.98 -2.40
C GLY A 314 -17.17 -14.33 -2.81
N GLU A 315 -17.84 -14.38 -3.98
CA GLU A 315 -18.46 -15.62 -4.45
C GLU A 315 -17.46 -16.74 -4.76
N ARG A 316 -16.28 -16.42 -5.30
CA ARG A 316 -15.22 -17.41 -5.55
C ARG A 316 -14.77 -18.06 -4.25
N VAL A 317 -14.66 -17.28 -3.17
CA VAL A 317 -14.32 -17.79 -1.83
C VAL A 317 -15.38 -18.79 -1.37
N ARG A 318 -16.66 -18.46 -1.53
CA ARG A 318 -17.77 -19.30 -1.09
C ARG A 318 -17.94 -20.59 -1.91
N ARG A 319 -17.50 -20.59 -3.17
CA ARG A 319 -17.58 -21.75 -4.09
C ARG A 319 -16.33 -22.61 -4.08
N ASP A 320 -15.25 -22.17 -3.41
CA ASP A 320 -13.99 -22.92 -3.37
C ASP A 320 -14.12 -24.17 -2.49
N GLY A 321 -13.86 -25.34 -3.11
CA GLY A 321 -13.98 -26.64 -2.45
C GLY A 321 -12.91 -26.89 -1.39
N ASP A 322 -11.69 -26.35 -1.58
CA ASP A 322 -10.61 -26.52 -0.59
C ASP A 322 -10.88 -25.66 0.65
N LEU A 323 -11.33 -24.42 0.45
CA LEU A 323 -11.73 -23.54 1.55
C LEU A 323 -12.92 -24.11 2.32
N THR A 324 -13.93 -24.61 1.60
CA THR A 324 -15.10 -25.24 2.22
C THR A 324 -14.69 -26.48 3.03
N LYS A 325 -13.79 -27.34 2.50
CA LYS A 325 -13.26 -28.49 3.25
C LYS A 325 -12.47 -28.05 4.49
N LYS A 326 -11.62 -27.02 4.36
CA LYS A 326 -10.86 -26.45 5.48
C LYS A 326 -11.78 -25.93 6.58
N ASN A 327 -12.91 -25.36 6.22
CA ASN A 327 -13.93 -24.81 7.12
C ASN A 327 -15.05 -25.86 7.45
N ILE A 328 -14.67 -27.11 7.58
CA ILE A 328 -15.52 -28.24 8.04
C ILE A 328 -16.80 -28.40 7.18
N GLY A 329 -16.66 -28.26 5.86
CA GLY A 329 -17.78 -28.43 4.92
C GLY A 329 -18.70 -27.21 4.78
N VAL A 330 -18.39 -26.08 5.40
CA VAL A 330 -19.22 -24.87 5.37
C VAL A 330 -18.50 -23.74 4.61
N PRO A 331 -19.12 -23.06 3.64
CA PRO A 331 -18.52 -21.92 2.95
C PRO A 331 -18.10 -20.82 3.92
N LEU A 332 -16.96 -20.16 3.64
CA LEU A 332 -16.49 -18.99 4.38
C LEU A 332 -17.40 -17.80 4.08
N THR A 333 -17.85 -17.11 5.12
CA THR A 333 -18.74 -15.93 5.03
C THR A 333 -18.38 -14.83 6.03
N GLY A 334 -17.27 -14.97 6.78
CA GLY A 334 -16.82 -14.03 7.83
C GLY A 334 -17.37 -14.35 9.22
N ARG A 335 -17.89 -15.57 9.45
CA ARG A 335 -18.45 -15.95 10.75
C ARG A 335 -17.42 -15.88 11.88
N GLY A 336 -17.90 -15.44 13.05
CA GLY A 336 -17.08 -15.32 14.26
C GLY A 336 -16.20 -14.08 14.31
N VAL A 337 -16.23 -13.24 13.26
CA VAL A 337 -15.54 -11.98 13.19
C VAL A 337 -16.55 -10.84 13.28
N THR A 338 -16.22 -9.79 14.03
CA THR A 338 -16.98 -8.54 14.05
C THR A 338 -16.20 -7.46 13.30
N VAL A 339 -16.88 -6.78 12.36
CA VAL A 339 -16.39 -5.61 11.65
C VAL A 339 -17.06 -4.38 12.22
N ALA A 340 -16.28 -3.43 12.72
CA ALA A 340 -16.79 -2.12 13.12
C ALA A 340 -16.90 -1.22 11.88
N VAL A 341 -18.03 -0.54 11.74
CA VAL A 341 -18.28 0.50 10.75
C VAL A 341 -18.35 1.82 11.50
N LEU A 342 -17.23 2.55 11.49
CA LEU A 342 -17.15 3.90 12.06
C LEU A 342 -17.43 4.90 10.94
N ASP A 343 -18.67 5.44 10.92
CA ASP A 343 -19.18 6.19 9.78
C ASP A 343 -20.33 7.13 10.20
N THR A 344 -21.12 7.64 9.25
CA THR A 344 -22.29 8.51 9.52
C THR A 344 -23.38 7.84 10.36
N GLY A 345 -23.44 6.52 10.32
CA GLY A 345 -24.42 5.70 11.05
C GLY A 345 -24.68 4.36 10.36
N LEU A 346 -25.66 3.60 10.88
CA LEU A 346 -26.07 2.31 10.32
C LEU A 346 -27.56 2.10 10.53
N ASP A 347 -28.29 1.76 9.45
CA ASP A 347 -29.68 1.31 9.52
C ASP A 347 -29.74 -0.20 9.75
N GLY A 348 -29.76 -0.60 11.03
CA GLY A 348 -29.86 -2.01 11.41
C GLY A 348 -31.22 -2.64 11.13
N THR A 349 -32.24 -1.85 10.71
CA THR A 349 -33.57 -2.34 10.35
C THR A 349 -33.67 -2.82 8.91
N HIS A 350 -32.65 -2.53 8.08
CA HIS A 350 -32.59 -2.99 6.70
C HIS A 350 -32.61 -4.52 6.62
N ALA A 351 -33.51 -5.08 5.82
CA ALA A 351 -33.73 -6.53 5.74
C ALA A 351 -32.44 -7.32 5.39
N ASP A 352 -31.56 -6.74 4.57
CA ASP A 352 -30.31 -7.38 4.17
C ASP A 352 -29.25 -7.40 5.29
N LEU A 353 -29.45 -6.66 6.37
CA LEU A 353 -28.60 -6.68 7.57
C LEU A 353 -29.25 -7.45 8.73
N SER A 354 -30.41 -8.08 8.51
CA SER A 354 -31.11 -8.84 9.55
C SER A 354 -30.21 -9.89 10.19
N GLY A 355 -30.10 -9.85 11.53
CA GLY A 355 -29.26 -10.74 12.33
C GLY A 355 -27.75 -10.54 12.17
N ARG A 356 -27.30 -9.44 11.52
CA ARG A 356 -25.87 -9.12 11.37
C ARG A 356 -25.40 -8.04 12.35
N VAL A 357 -26.27 -7.08 12.70
CA VAL A 357 -25.91 -5.98 13.60
C VAL A 357 -25.90 -6.48 15.05
N LEU A 358 -24.69 -6.67 15.57
CA LEU A 358 -24.48 -7.10 16.96
C LEU A 358 -24.73 -5.97 17.93
N GLN A 359 -24.30 -4.77 17.57
CA GLN A 359 -24.48 -3.55 18.34
C GLN A 359 -24.53 -2.34 17.40
N ASN A 360 -25.40 -1.36 17.69
CA ASN A 360 -25.51 -0.12 16.95
C ASN A 360 -25.50 1.05 17.93
N VAL A 361 -24.50 1.93 17.80
CA VAL A 361 -24.14 2.93 18.78
C VAL A 361 -24.16 4.32 18.17
N LYS A 362 -24.87 5.26 18.78
CA LYS A 362 -24.77 6.69 18.50
C LYS A 362 -23.76 7.30 19.47
N LEU A 363 -22.71 7.90 18.95
CA LEU A 363 -21.70 8.65 19.69
C LEU A 363 -22.23 10.07 19.97
N ALA A 364 -22.17 10.53 21.22
CA ALA A 364 -22.73 11.82 21.62
C ALA A 364 -21.62 12.83 21.95
N ASP A 365 -21.90 14.10 21.65
CA ASP A 365 -21.02 15.20 22.06
C ASP A 365 -21.14 15.47 23.56
N THR A 366 -20.03 15.30 24.25
CA THR A 366 -19.93 15.56 25.67
C THR A 366 -19.11 16.82 25.99
N GLN A 367 -18.46 17.43 25.03
CA GLN A 367 -17.60 18.59 25.23
C GLN A 367 -18.38 19.84 25.64
N SER A 368 -19.54 20.06 25.01
CA SER A 368 -20.34 21.26 25.18
C SER A 368 -21.27 21.22 26.41
N VAL A 369 -21.48 20.05 27.03
CA VAL A 369 -22.49 19.85 28.08
C VAL A 369 -21.92 19.51 29.47
N SER A 370 -20.62 19.25 29.60
CA SER A 370 -20.04 18.80 30.85
C SER A 370 -19.41 19.93 31.69
N ALA A 371 -19.76 19.98 32.98
CA ALA A 371 -19.12 20.86 33.95
C ALA A 371 -17.90 20.19 34.62
N GLY A 372 -17.33 19.12 34.04
CA GLY A 372 -16.17 18.37 34.53
C GLY A 372 -15.65 17.42 33.47
N PHE A 373 -14.58 16.67 33.79
CA PHE A 373 -14.03 15.65 32.89
C PHE A 373 -14.88 14.38 32.99
N ILE A 374 -15.53 13.99 31.90
CA ILE A 374 -16.39 12.81 31.84
C ILE A 374 -15.96 11.92 30.68
N GLU A 375 -16.29 10.63 30.76
CA GLU A 375 -16.12 9.69 29.66
C GLU A 375 -17.10 9.99 28.51
N PRO A 376 -16.78 9.55 27.26
CA PRO A 376 -17.71 9.67 26.15
C PRO A 376 -19.07 9.01 26.47
N ILE A 377 -20.16 9.69 26.19
CA ILE A 377 -21.53 9.16 26.33
C ILE A 377 -21.90 8.48 25.01
N ASN A 378 -22.32 7.24 25.09
CA ASN A 378 -22.69 6.42 23.96
C ASN A 378 -24.11 5.86 24.16
N ALA A 379 -24.98 6.07 23.16
CA ALA A 379 -26.31 5.45 23.14
C ALA A 379 -26.25 4.14 22.36
N GLU A 380 -26.45 3.03 23.05
CA GLU A 380 -26.31 1.67 22.54
C GLU A 380 -27.64 1.02 22.16
N GLY A 381 -27.61 -0.04 21.33
CA GLY A 381 -28.78 -0.86 21.01
C GLY A 381 -29.82 -0.16 20.13
N LEU A 382 -29.43 0.87 19.39
CA LEU A 382 -30.36 1.61 18.55
C LEU A 382 -30.69 0.84 17.26
N PRO A 383 -31.95 0.80 16.83
CA PRO A 383 -32.32 0.08 15.61
C PRO A 383 -31.73 0.73 14.35
N SER A 384 -31.69 2.07 14.29
CA SER A 384 -31.08 2.84 13.21
C SER A 384 -30.41 4.08 13.78
N THR A 385 -29.20 4.35 13.31
CA THR A 385 -28.41 5.56 13.63
C THR A 385 -28.06 6.38 12.38
N ASP A 386 -28.46 5.93 11.17
CA ASP A 386 -28.18 6.55 9.89
C ASP A 386 -29.46 7.12 9.26
N GLN A 387 -29.85 8.31 9.69
CA GLN A 387 -31.09 8.94 9.26
C GLN A 387 -30.90 10.11 8.29
N ALA A 388 -29.64 10.59 8.16
CA ALA A 388 -29.37 11.81 7.43
C ALA A 388 -28.58 11.59 6.12
N TYR A 389 -27.66 10.64 6.09
CA TYR A 389 -26.68 10.50 5.02
C TYR A 389 -26.77 9.19 4.25
N GLY A 390 -27.07 8.06 4.89
CA GLY A 390 -27.13 6.73 4.28
C GLY A 390 -25.77 6.12 3.93
N HIS A 391 -24.67 6.85 4.15
CA HIS A 391 -23.32 6.43 3.73
C HIS A 391 -22.84 5.20 4.54
N GLY A 392 -22.95 5.22 5.87
CA GLY A 392 -22.52 4.09 6.69
C GLY A 392 -23.35 2.84 6.47
N THR A 393 -24.66 2.97 6.18
CA THR A 393 -25.53 1.87 5.79
C THR A 393 -25.10 1.26 4.46
N PHE A 394 -24.76 2.08 3.48
CA PHE A 394 -24.22 1.64 2.20
C PHE A 394 -22.94 0.84 2.37
N VAL A 395 -21.98 1.37 3.17
CA VAL A 395 -20.71 0.74 3.54
C VAL A 395 -20.95 -0.62 4.22
N ALA A 396 -21.88 -0.68 5.19
CA ALA A 396 -22.24 -1.91 5.89
C ALA A 396 -22.79 -2.99 4.94
N GLY A 397 -23.57 -2.58 3.94
CA GLY A 397 -24.09 -3.47 2.90
C GLY A 397 -22.99 -4.14 2.08
N LEU A 398 -21.94 -3.40 1.70
CA LEU A 398 -20.78 -3.94 0.97
C LEU A 398 -19.97 -4.95 1.81
N ILE A 399 -19.99 -4.80 3.12
CA ILE A 399 -19.31 -5.76 4.02
C ILE A 399 -20.19 -7.01 4.22
N ALA A 400 -21.46 -6.83 4.65
CA ALA A 400 -22.27 -7.85 5.30
C ALA A 400 -23.67 -8.07 4.70
N GLY A 401 -24.07 -7.32 3.69
CA GLY A 401 -25.38 -7.47 3.07
C GLY A 401 -25.62 -8.90 2.59
N ASN A 402 -26.79 -9.48 2.88
CA ASN A 402 -27.14 -10.83 2.45
C ASN A 402 -27.91 -10.85 1.12
N GLY A 403 -28.26 -9.68 0.56
CA GLY A 403 -28.92 -9.54 -0.73
C GLY A 403 -30.35 -10.08 -0.78
N VAL A 404 -31.03 -10.28 0.37
CA VAL A 404 -32.34 -10.91 0.41
C VAL A 404 -33.38 -10.17 -0.43
N ARG A 405 -33.29 -8.83 -0.50
CA ARG A 405 -34.18 -7.98 -1.29
C ARG A 405 -33.88 -7.97 -2.79
N SER A 406 -32.75 -8.55 -3.20
CA SER A 406 -32.32 -8.68 -4.59
C SER A 406 -32.17 -10.13 -5.04
N GLY A 407 -32.69 -11.11 -4.29
CA GLY A 407 -32.49 -12.52 -4.60
C GLY A 407 -31.04 -12.98 -4.56
N GLY A 408 -30.19 -12.32 -3.75
CA GLY A 408 -28.78 -12.62 -3.62
C GLY A 408 -27.87 -11.87 -4.62
N LYS A 409 -28.40 -10.97 -5.45
CA LYS A 409 -27.64 -10.22 -6.46
C LYS A 409 -26.65 -9.25 -5.83
N TYR A 410 -27.05 -8.52 -4.80
CA TYR A 410 -26.22 -7.49 -4.14
C TYR A 410 -25.76 -7.95 -2.75
N ASN A 411 -24.98 -9.02 -2.73
CA ASN A 411 -24.37 -9.53 -1.50
C ASN A 411 -23.11 -8.73 -1.12
N GLY A 412 -22.91 -8.53 0.18
CA GLY A 412 -21.62 -8.12 0.72
C GLY A 412 -20.54 -9.20 0.55
N ILE A 413 -19.28 -8.79 0.70
CA ILE A 413 -18.12 -9.69 0.60
C ILE A 413 -18.20 -10.81 1.66
N ALA A 414 -18.60 -10.47 2.88
CA ALA A 414 -18.60 -11.35 4.04
C ALA A 414 -19.97 -11.35 4.73
N PRO A 415 -21.04 -11.94 4.12
CA PRO A 415 -22.42 -11.82 4.62
C PRO A 415 -22.69 -12.56 5.95
N GLY A 416 -21.70 -13.24 6.48
CA GLY A 416 -21.77 -13.92 7.79
C GLY A 416 -21.08 -13.19 8.93
N VAL A 417 -20.46 -12.04 8.70
CA VAL A 417 -19.83 -11.24 9.79
C VAL A 417 -20.89 -10.65 10.71
N ASN A 418 -20.47 -10.34 11.94
CA ASN A 418 -21.19 -9.43 12.81
C ASN A 418 -20.77 -7.99 12.52
N LEU A 419 -21.69 -7.04 12.63
CA LEU A 419 -21.45 -5.62 12.50
C LEU A 419 -21.52 -4.92 13.86
N LEU A 420 -20.59 -4.02 14.10
CA LEU A 420 -20.66 -2.99 15.13
C LEU A 420 -20.82 -1.65 14.41
N GLY A 421 -22.02 -1.06 14.44
CA GLY A 421 -22.28 0.28 13.92
C GLY A 421 -21.83 1.32 14.93
N LEU A 422 -20.97 2.25 14.53
CA LEU A 422 -20.50 3.38 15.33
C LEU A 422 -20.81 4.68 14.57
N SER A 423 -21.90 5.33 14.96
CA SER A 423 -22.38 6.54 14.31
C SER A 423 -21.66 7.78 14.84
N ALA A 424 -20.74 8.31 14.04
CA ALA A 424 -20.06 9.58 14.27
C ALA A 424 -20.82 10.79 13.65
N GLY A 425 -21.99 10.57 13.10
CA GLY A 425 -22.88 11.63 12.59
C GLY A 425 -22.26 12.42 11.45
N ASP A 426 -21.91 13.66 11.70
CA ASP A 426 -21.23 14.57 10.76
C ASP A 426 -19.70 14.34 10.67
N LEU A 427 -19.20 13.26 11.29
CA LEU A 427 -17.78 12.87 11.31
C LEU A 427 -16.86 13.92 11.98
N ASN A 428 -17.38 14.62 12.97
CA ASN A 428 -16.56 15.47 13.81
C ASN A 428 -15.47 14.64 14.53
N LEU A 429 -14.28 15.20 14.67
CA LEU A 429 -13.12 14.49 15.20
C LEU A 429 -13.37 13.89 16.59
N SER A 430 -14.08 14.59 17.49
CA SER A 430 -14.41 14.10 18.84
C SER A 430 -15.28 12.83 18.78
N TYR A 431 -16.24 12.77 17.87
CA TYR A 431 -17.08 11.59 17.69
C TYR A 431 -16.29 10.41 17.09
N VAL A 432 -15.44 10.69 16.12
CA VAL A 432 -14.55 9.67 15.54
C VAL A 432 -13.63 9.08 16.60
N LEU A 433 -13.05 9.91 17.45
CA LEU A 433 -12.21 9.47 18.59
C LEU A 433 -13.02 8.67 19.61
N ALA A 434 -14.26 9.09 19.92
CA ALA A 434 -15.15 8.31 20.80
C ALA A 434 -15.46 6.93 20.19
N GLY A 435 -15.58 6.82 18.87
CA GLY A 435 -15.74 5.54 18.17
C GLY A 435 -14.52 4.63 18.31
N PHE A 436 -13.31 5.15 18.14
CA PHE A 436 -12.08 4.38 18.37
C PHE A 436 -11.93 3.97 19.83
N ASP A 437 -12.23 4.86 20.78
CA ASP A 437 -12.21 4.57 22.20
C ASP A 437 -13.22 3.48 22.57
N TYR A 438 -14.41 3.50 21.98
CA TYR A 438 -15.40 2.43 22.14
C TYR A 438 -14.85 1.08 21.67
N ILE A 439 -14.16 1.03 20.50
CA ILE A 439 -13.54 -0.21 20.03
C ILE A 439 -12.40 -0.64 20.97
N LEU A 440 -11.58 0.28 21.45
CA LEU A 440 -10.49 -0.02 22.39
C LEU A 440 -11.00 -0.58 23.72
N SER A 441 -12.13 -0.07 24.22
CA SER A 441 -12.72 -0.48 25.50
C SER A 441 -13.60 -1.73 25.40
N ARG A 442 -14.42 -1.86 24.31
CA ARG A 442 -15.46 -2.91 24.18
C ARG A 442 -15.15 -3.92 23.06
N GLY A 443 -14.23 -3.60 22.15
CA GLY A 443 -13.98 -4.39 20.95
C GLY A 443 -13.56 -5.83 21.21
N ALA A 444 -12.81 -6.10 22.26
CA ALA A 444 -12.40 -7.46 22.63
C ALA A 444 -13.62 -8.34 22.99
N SER A 445 -14.55 -7.83 23.81
CA SER A 445 -15.79 -8.54 24.18
C SER A 445 -16.72 -8.75 23.00
N LEU A 446 -16.74 -7.81 22.06
CA LEU A 446 -17.53 -7.85 20.82
C LEU A 446 -16.79 -8.59 19.69
N LYS A 447 -15.57 -9.09 19.91
CA LYS A 447 -14.73 -9.78 18.92
C LYS A 447 -14.44 -8.91 17.68
N VAL A 448 -14.25 -7.60 17.85
CA VAL A 448 -13.87 -6.69 16.77
C VAL A 448 -12.45 -6.99 16.33
N ARG A 449 -12.27 -7.34 15.05
CA ARG A 449 -10.99 -7.63 14.43
C ARG A 449 -10.69 -6.73 13.25
N VAL A 450 -11.70 -6.00 12.77
CA VAL A 450 -11.58 -5.07 11.64
C VAL A 450 -12.39 -3.82 11.97
N VAL A 451 -11.85 -2.65 11.63
CA VAL A 451 -12.61 -1.39 11.58
C VAL A 451 -12.49 -0.78 10.19
N ASN A 452 -13.63 -0.42 9.61
CA ASN A 452 -13.70 0.31 8.34
C ASN A 452 -13.94 1.80 8.62
N CYS A 453 -13.08 2.64 8.02
CA CYS A 453 -13.07 4.09 8.13
C CYS A 453 -13.14 4.71 6.73
N SER A 454 -14.35 4.98 6.26
CA SER A 454 -14.59 5.53 4.93
C SER A 454 -14.71 7.07 4.95
N PHE A 455 -13.77 7.74 5.62
CA PHE A 455 -13.71 9.20 5.76
C PHE A 455 -12.27 9.71 5.64
N SER A 456 -12.11 11.01 5.50
CA SER A 456 -10.82 11.71 5.35
C SER A 456 -10.82 13.02 6.16
N ALA A 457 -9.66 13.62 6.33
CA ALA A 457 -9.50 14.98 6.83
C ALA A 457 -8.66 15.82 5.87
N ASN A 458 -8.75 17.14 6.06
CA ASN A 458 -8.00 18.12 5.31
C ASN A 458 -6.77 18.54 6.12
N THR A 459 -5.84 17.63 6.28
CA THR A 459 -4.59 17.80 7.03
C THR A 459 -3.47 17.04 6.32
N VAL A 460 -2.25 17.14 6.84
CA VAL A 460 -1.12 16.31 6.43
C VAL A 460 -0.99 15.11 7.36
N PHE A 461 -0.30 14.06 6.91
CA PHE A 461 0.01 12.92 7.77
C PHE A 461 0.92 13.35 8.91
N ASP A 462 0.51 13.04 10.15
CA ASP A 462 1.32 13.20 11.35
C ASP A 462 1.07 11.98 12.27
N THR A 463 2.13 11.32 12.69
CA THR A 463 2.05 10.18 13.62
C THR A 463 1.48 10.54 14.98
N ASN A 464 1.49 11.83 15.35
CA ASN A 464 0.95 12.36 16.60
C ASN A 464 -0.51 12.81 16.48
N ASP A 465 -1.07 12.85 15.26
CA ASP A 465 -2.49 13.13 15.06
C ASP A 465 -3.34 12.15 15.89
N PRO A 466 -4.36 12.61 16.60
CA PRO A 466 -5.14 11.77 17.50
C PRO A 466 -5.81 10.56 16.80
N VAL A 467 -6.18 10.67 15.54
CA VAL A 467 -6.68 9.53 14.75
C VAL A 467 -5.56 8.51 14.49
N ASN A 468 -4.36 8.99 14.15
CA ASN A 468 -3.21 8.10 13.95
C ASN A 468 -2.78 7.42 15.26
N VAL A 469 -2.79 8.14 16.38
CA VAL A 469 -2.56 7.55 17.72
C VAL A 469 -3.59 6.46 18.02
N ALA A 470 -4.88 6.74 17.85
CA ALA A 470 -5.95 5.79 18.12
C ALA A 470 -5.86 4.54 17.21
N THR A 471 -5.64 4.73 15.91
CA THR A 471 -5.52 3.62 14.97
C THR A 471 -4.27 2.77 15.19
N LYS A 472 -3.17 3.39 15.64
CA LYS A 472 -1.97 2.65 16.08
C LYS A 472 -2.27 1.76 17.28
N MET A 473 -2.96 2.29 18.29
CA MET A 473 -3.37 1.50 19.47
C MET A 473 -4.29 0.32 19.08
N LEU A 474 -5.19 0.51 18.11
CA LEU A 474 -6.03 -0.56 17.57
C LEU A 474 -5.21 -1.63 16.85
N ALA A 475 -4.28 -1.21 15.99
CA ALA A 475 -3.40 -2.13 15.26
C ALA A 475 -2.52 -2.96 16.22
N ASP A 476 -1.99 -2.34 17.28
CA ASP A 476 -1.19 -3.02 18.31
C ASP A 476 -2.02 -4.03 19.12
N ARG A 477 -3.34 -3.83 19.22
CA ARG A 477 -4.28 -4.80 19.81
C ARG A 477 -4.80 -5.86 18.81
N GLY A 478 -4.25 -5.90 17.60
CA GLY A 478 -4.59 -6.89 16.58
C GLY A 478 -5.87 -6.58 15.79
N VAL A 479 -6.36 -5.33 15.83
CA VAL A 479 -7.48 -4.86 15.01
C VAL A 479 -6.95 -4.32 13.69
N ASN A 480 -7.49 -4.80 12.58
CA ASN A 480 -7.16 -4.32 11.25
C ASN A 480 -7.89 -3.01 10.98
N VAL A 481 -7.16 -1.96 10.70
CA VAL A 481 -7.73 -0.65 10.37
C VAL A 481 -7.69 -0.45 8.87
N VAL A 482 -8.86 -0.22 8.24
CA VAL A 482 -9.01 -0.04 6.80
C VAL A 482 -9.50 1.38 6.53
N PHE A 483 -8.75 2.15 5.75
CA PHE A 483 -9.14 3.50 5.33
C PHE A 483 -9.37 3.59 3.83
N SER A 484 -10.34 4.40 3.43
CA SER A 484 -10.43 4.88 2.05
C SER A 484 -9.24 5.78 1.71
N ALA A 485 -8.66 5.62 0.51
CA ALA A 485 -7.49 6.40 0.09
C ALA A 485 -7.79 7.90 -0.14
N GLY A 486 -9.05 8.25 -0.32
CA GLY A 486 -9.50 9.60 -0.64
C GLY A 486 -9.98 9.73 -2.10
N ASN A 487 -10.79 10.79 -2.37
CA ASN A 487 -11.41 11.03 -3.69
C ASN A 487 -10.94 12.38 -4.30
N THR A 488 -9.75 12.81 -3.99
CA THR A 488 -9.26 14.16 -4.31
C THR A 488 -8.37 14.19 -5.55
N GLY A 489 -8.48 13.15 -6.37
CA GLY A 489 -7.99 13.20 -7.73
C GLY A 489 -6.62 12.61 -7.96
N SER A 490 -6.18 12.81 -9.18
CA SER A 490 -5.12 12.05 -9.81
C SER A 490 -3.69 12.59 -9.59
N GLY A 491 -3.53 13.71 -8.87
CA GLY A 491 -2.20 14.26 -8.52
C GLY A 491 -1.47 13.41 -7.48
N GLN A 492 -0.14 13.52 -7.43
CA GLN A 492 0.64 13.02 -6.30
C GLN A 492 0.25 13.74 -5.00
N HIS A 493 0.61 13.20 -3.85
CA HIS A 493 0.36 13.77 -2.52
C HIS A 493 -1.14 14.04 -2.22
N THR A 494 -2.04 13.26 -2.82
CA THR A 494 -3.50 13.43 -2.65
C THR A 494 -4.12 12.42 -1.69
N LEU A 495 -3.35 11.51 -1.10
CA LEU A 495 -3.87 10.52 -0.17
C LEU A 495 -4.58 11.17 1.03
N ASN A 496 -5.61 10.49 1.49
CA ASN A 496 -6.18 10.68 2.81
C ASN A 496 -5.06 10.58 3.87
N PRO A 497 -4.82 11.59 4.69
CA PRO A 497 -3.71 11.60 5.64
C PRO A 497 -3.75 10.42 6.63
N TYR A 498 -4.94 9.93 6.98
CA TYR A 498 -5.09 8.76 7.84
C TYR A 498 -4.83 7.43 7.14
N ALA A 499 -4.89 7.42 5.81
CA ALA A 499 -4.57 6.26 4.98
C ALA A 499 -3.06 6.09 4.72
N VAL A 500 -2.24 7.10 5.06
CA VAL A 500 -0.77 7.07 4.88
C VAL A 500 -0.09 6.18 5.91
N ALA A 501 -0.61 6.11 7.13
CA ALA A 501 0.02 5.38 8.25
C ALA A 501 0.42 3.94 7.88
N PRO A 502 1.63 3.47 8.26
CA PRO A 502 2.13 2.15 7.87
C PRO A 502 1.35 0.97 8.48
N TRP A 503 0.62 1.20 9.56
CA TRP A 503 -0.18 0.16 10.24
C TRP A 503 -1.60 0.01 9.71
N VAL A 504 -2.07 0.89 8.80
CA VAL A 504 -3.40 0.81 8.20
C VAL A 504 -3.37 0.21 6.80
N VAL A 505 -4.50 -0.33 6.36
CA VAL A 505 -4.75 -0.74 4.97
C VAL A 505 -5.44 0.41 4.26
N SER A 506 -4.76 1.01 3.29
CA SER A 506 -5.26 2.10 2.45
C SER A 506 -5.83 1.56 1.14
N VAL A 507 -7.04 1.96 0.76
CA VAL A 507 -7.74 1.37 -0.39
C VAL A 507 -8.16 2.45 -1.38
N GLY A 508 -7.58 2.42 -2.59
CA GLY A 508 -8.00 3.24 -3.73
C GLY A 508 -9.14 2.60 -4.52
N ALA A 509 -9.66 3.31 -5.52
CA ALA A 509 -10.83 2.90 -6.29
C ALA A 509 -10.52 2.61 -7.76
N THR A 510 -11.09 1.50 -8.28
CA THR A 510 -11.14 1.18 -9.71
C THR A 510 -12.59 0.99 -10.15
N ASP A 511 -12.81 0.96 -11.47
CA ASP A 511 -14.03 0.41 -12.02
C ASP A 511 -13.97 -1.15 -12.03
N GLN A 512 -15.03 -1.79 -12.54
CA GLN A 512 -15.13 -3.25 -12.64
C GLN A 512 -14.10 -3.89 -13.57
N ARG A 513 -13.56 -3.11 -14.52
CA ARG A 513 -12.54 -3.56 -15.47
C ARG A 513 -11.11 -3.37 -14.95
N GLY A 514 -10.97 -2.88 -13.69
CA GLY A 514 -9.69 -2.56 -13.09
C GLY A 514 -9.04 -1.29 -13.66
N ARG A 515 -9.82 -0.38 -14.28
CA ARG A 515 -9.34 0.96 -14.63
C ARG A 515 -9.39 1.83 -13.39
N LEU A 516 -8.28 2.49 -13.11
CA LEU A 516 -8.18 3.36 -11.93
C LEU A 516 -9.14 4.56 -12.07
N ALA A 517 -9.93 4.79 -11.04
CA ALA A 517 -10.84 5.94 -11.01
C ALA A 517 -10.04 7.26 -10.96
N ASN A 518 -10.45 8.26 -11.74
CA ASN A 518 -9.76 9.55 -11.78
C ASN A 518 -9.77 10.26 -10.42
N PHE A 519 -10.88 10.13 -9.67
CA PHE A 519 -10.99 10.69 -8.34
C PHE A 519 -10.14 9.98 -7.28
N SER A 520 -9.73 8.72 -7.51
CA SER A 520 -8.96 7.96 -6.52
C SER A 520 -7.67 8.68 -6.18
N SER A 521 -7.49 9.01 -4.92
CA SER A 521 -6.29 9.68 -4.42
C SER A 521 -5.04 8.81 -4.53
N ARG A 522 -3.90 9.44 -4.72
CA ARG A 522 -2.61 8.82 -4.99
C ARG A 522 -1.56 9.21 -3.96
N GLY A 523 -0.65 8.29 -3.70
CA GLY A 523 0.51 8.50 -2.85
C GLY A 523 1.64 9.23 -3.58
N ASP A 524 2.85 8.98 -3.12
CA ASP A 524 4.05 9.64 -3.58
C ASP A 524 4.90 8.68 -4.40
N MET A 525 5.36 9.16 -5.54
CA MET A 525 6.24 8.36 -6.39
C MET A 525 7.56 8.09 -5.67
N GLY A 526 7.94 6.82 -5.59
CA GLY A 526 9.18 6.40 -4.90
C GLY A 526 9.08 6.30 -3.38
N SER A 527 7.89 6.51 -2.78
CA SER A 527 7.68 6.26 -1.35
C SER A 527 7.84 4.77 -1.03
N ALA A 528 8.56 4.48 0.04
CA ALA A 528 8.74 3.11 0.54
C ALA A 528 7.47 2.53 1.20
N LEU A 529 6.49 3.38 1.56
CA LEU A 529 5.26 2.96 2.23
C LEU A 529 4.27 2.23 1.31
N PHE A 530 4.46 2.27 -0.01
CA PHE A 530 3.57 1.60 -0.98
C PHE A 530 2.08 1.93 -0.74
N LYS A 531 1.74 3.21 -0.75
CA LYS A 531 0.37 3.68 -0.55
C LYS A 531 -0.23 4.25 -1.86
N PRO A 532 -1.52 3.94 -2.16
CA PRO A 532 -2.43 3.10 -1.38
C PRO A 532 -1.88 1.67 -1.23
N THR A 533 -2.35 0.89 -0.25
CA THR A 533 -1.93 -0.52 -0.07
C THR A 533 -2.34 -1.37 -1.26
N ILE A 534 -3.60 -1.25 -1.66
CA ILE A 534 -4.23 -1.88 -2.82
C ILE A 534 -5.37 -0.99 -3.34
N VAL A 535 -5.95 -1.36 -4.47
CA VAL A 535 -7.20 -0.78 -4.95
C VAL A 535 -8.30 -1.86 -5.00
N ALA A 536 -9.56 -1.43 -4.97
CA ALA A 536 -10.70 -2.31 -5.15
C ALA A 536 -11.79 -1.60 -5.96
N PRO A 537 -12.79 -2.31 -6.54
CA PRO A 537 -13.86 -1.66 -7.25
C PRO A 537 -14.58 -0.63 -6.37
N GLY A 538 -14.71 0.58 -6.86
CA GLY A 538 -15.34 1.70 -6.14
C GLY A 538 -16.04 2.67 -7.08
N VAL A 539 -16.14 2.33 -8.36
CA VAL A 539 -16.89 3.09 -9.35
C VAL A 539 -18.15 2.31 -9.66
N ASP A 540 -19.26 2.99 -9.62
CA ASP A 540 -20.52 2.37 -9.93
C ASP A 540 -20.85 1.12 -9.05
N VAL A 541 -20.82 1.18 -7.70
CA VAL A 541 -21.14 0.06 -6.74
C VAL A 541 -22.61 0.05 -6.27
N VAL A 542 -23.36 -1.04 -6.25
CA VAL A 542 -24.70 -1.16 -5.65
C VAL A 542 -24.63 -1.61 -4.22
N SER A 543 -25.26 -0.89 -3.32
CA SER A 543 -25.42 -1.32 -1.95
C SER A 543 -26.73 -0.78 -1.34
N LEU A 544 -26.84 -0.93 -0.04
CA LEU A 544 -28.07 -0.67 0.69
C LEU A 544 -28.42 0.82 0.73
N ARG A 545 -29.71 1.09 0.52
CA ARG A 545 -30.34 2.38 0.77
C ARG A 545 -30.96 2.37 2.16
N VAL A 546 -30.81 3.44 2.92
CA VAL A 546 -31.49 3.61 4.22
C VAL A 546 -33.00 3.53 4.02
N THR A 547 -33.65 2.76 4.87
CA THR A 547 -35.11 2.57 4.83
C THR A 547 -35.83 3.74 5.52
N GLY A 548 -36.90 4.26 4.90
CA GLY A 548 -37.72 5.32 5.47
C GLY A 548 -37.19 6.74 5.38
N ALA A 549 -36.05 6.95 4.70
CA ALA A 549 -35.59 8.30 4.41
C ALA A 549 -36.52 9.01 3.44
N SER A 550 -36.71 10.34 3.65
CA SER A 550 -37.47 11.18 2.70
C SER A 550 -36.86 11.04 1.30
N VAL A 551 -37.66 10.72 0.30
CA VAL A 551 -37.26 10.61 -1.12
C VAL A 551 -36.80 11.95 -1.72
N THR A 552 -36.68 12.99 -0.94
CA THR A 552 -36.23 14.32 -1.33
C THR A 552 -34.88 14.62 -0.65
N GLY A 553 -33.90 15.01 -1.42
CA GLY A 553 -32.56 15.34 -0.93
C GLY A 553 -31.49 14.29 -1.31
N THR A 554 -30.38 14.26 -0.60
CA THR A 554 -29.21 13.38 -0.86
C THR A 554 -29.50 11.87 -0.81
N LEU A 555 -30.62 11.47 -0.22
CA LEU A 555 -31.06 10.07 -0.09
C LEU A 555 -32.10 9.66 -1.14
N GLY A 556 -32.47 10.56 -2.07
CA GLY A 556 -33.42 10.30 -3.15
C GLY A 556 -32.88 9.31 -4.20
N VAL A 557 -33.78 8.91 -5.13
CA VAL A 557 -33.39 8.13 -6.31
C VAL A 557 -32.56 9.02 -7.25
N ILE A 558 -31.34 8.63 -7.54
CA ILE A 558 -30.45 9.33 -8.49
C ILE A 558 -30.61 8.73 -9.89
N GLU A 559 -30.11 9.42 -10.94
CA GLU A 559 -30.24 8.97 -12.32
C GLU A 559 -29.55 7.61 -12.55
N ALA A 560 -28.38 7.42 -11.97
CA ALA A 560 -27.67 6.15 -12.07
C ALA A 560 -28.41 4.94 -11.46
N ASP A 561 -29.29 5.17 -10.48
CA ASP A 561 -30.14 4.12 -9.93
C ASP A 561 -31.14 3.60 -10.99
N LYS A 562 -31.68 4.50 -11.80
CA LYS A 562 -32.68 4.16 -12.84
C LYS A 562 -32.09 3.29 -13.95
N ASP A 563 -30.83 3.49 -14.24
CA ASP A 563 -30.11 2.73 -15.27
C ASP A 563 -29.68 1.34 -14.81
N ARG A 564 -29.58 1.11 -13.48
CA ARG A 564 -28.91 -0.08 -12.92
C ARG A 564 -29.78 -0.95 -12.03
N LEU A 565 -30.80 -0.36 -11.43
CA LEU A 565 -31.69 -1.04 -10.49
C LEU A 565 -33.07 -1.27 -11.12
N ALA A 566 -33.60 -2.47 -10.93
CA ALA A 566 -35.00 -2.71 -11.24
C ALA A 566 -35.93 -1.86 -10.33
N PRO A 567 -37.11 -1.44 -10.78
CA PRO A 567 -38.01 -0.63 -9.96
C PRO A 567 -38.33 -1.22 -8.59
N ALA A 568 -38.37 -2.56 -8.46
CA ALA A 568 -38.58 -3.27 -7.19
C ALA A 568 -37.37 -3.21 -6.26
N GLU A 569 -36.17 -2.93 -6.77
CA GLU A 569 -34.91 -2.83 -6.03
C GLU A 569 -34.66 -1.41 -5.48
N LEU A 570 -35.21 -0.37 -6.14
CA LEU A 570 -35.00 1.05 -5.79
C LEU A 570 -35.32 1.42 -4.32
N PRO A 571 -36.30 0.84 -3.64
CA PRO A 571 -36.54 1.15 -2.23
C PRO A 571 -35.45 0.64 -1.28
N PHE A 572 -34.62 -0.32 -1.71
CA PHE A 572 -33.67 -1.03 -0.85
C PHE A 572 -32.23 -0.80 -1.23
N TYR A 573 -31.99 -0.39 -2.47
CA TYR A 573 -30.62 -0.24 -3.00
C TYR A 573 -30.42 1.12 -3.67
N THR A 574 -29.21 1.55 -3.71
CA THR A 574 -28.75 2.73 -4.43
C THR A 574 -27.35 2.52 -4.97
N THR A 575 -26.96 3.40 -5.84
CA THR A 575 -25.67 3.40 -6.53
C THR A 575 -24.75 4.47 -5.96
N ALA A 576 -23.43 4.19 -5.90
CA ALA A 576 -22.46 5.20 -5.47
C ALA A 576 -21.04 4.92 -5.96
N SER A 577 -20.18 5.94 -6.15
CA SER A 577 -18.73 5.81 -6.38
C SER A 577 -17.93 6.53 -5.31
N GLY A 578 -16.75 5.98 -5.02
CA GLY A 578 -15.81 6.53 -4.06
C GLY A 578 -14.87 5.45 -3.54
N THR A 579 -13.70 5.84 -3.09
CA THR A 579 -12.80 4.98 -2.32
C THR A 579 -13.47 4.50 -1.02
N SER A 580 -14.48 5.23 -0.53
CA SER A 580 -15.34 4.83 0.59
C SER A 580 -16.06 3.49 0.36
N PHE A 581 -16.25 3.09 -0.90
CA PHE A 581 -16.94 1.86 -1.29
C PHE A 581 -15.97 0.76 -1.74
N SER A 582 -14.71 1.10 -1.96
CA SER A 582 -13.61 0.16 -2.13
C SER A 582 -13.13 -0.41 -0.79
N ALA A 583 -12.98 0.44 0.22
CA ALA A 583 -12.48 0.08 1.55
C ALA A 583 -13.32 -1.04 2.23
N PRO A 584 -14.67 -1.01 2.26
CA PRO A 584 -15.46 -2.05 2.89
C PRO A 584 -15.33 -3.42 2.22
N GLN A 585 -15.05 -3.49 0.92
CA GLN A 585 -14.78 -4.76 0.26
C GLN A 585 -13.49 -5.41 0.75
N VAL A 586 -12.48 -4.60 1.05
CA VAL A 586 -11.24 -5.07 1.68
C VAL A 586 -11.49 -5.46 3.14
N ALA A 587 -12.27 -4.67 3.88
CA ALA A 587 -12.65 -5.00 5.26
C ALA A 587 -13.39 -6.34 5.35
N GLY A 588 -14.34 -6.59 4.44
CA GLY A 588 -15.03 -7.88 4.31
C GLY A 588 -14.08 -9.03 3.94
N THR A 589 -13.12 -8.78 3.03
CA THR A 589 -12.08 -9.77 2.67
C THR A 589 -11.20 -10.13 3.87
N ILE A 590 -10.78 -9.15 4.66
CA ILE A 590 -10.03 -9.39 5.90
C ILE A 590 -10.84 -10.26 6.89
N ALA A 591 -12.15 -10.03 6.99
CA ALA A 591 -13.00 -10.85 7.83
C ALA A 591 -13.08 -12.32 7.34
N LEU A 592 -13.10 -12.56 6.03
CA LEU A 592 -13.01 -13.90 5.46
C LEU A 592 -11.64 -14.57 5.74
N MET A 593 -10.55 -13.79 5.63
CA MET A 593 -9.20 -14.27 5.97
C MET A 593 -9.12 -14.68 7.45
N LEU A 594 -9.72 -13.88 8.35
CA LEU A 594 -9.74 -14.15 9.79
C LEU A 594 -10.67 -15.31 10.18
N GLU A 595 -11.76 -15.59 9.44
CA GLU A 595 -12.53 -16.82 9.59
C GLU A 595 -11.68 -18.03 9.19
N ALA A 596 -10.93 -17.94 8.09
CA ALA A 596 -10.06 -19.00 7.61
C ALA A 596 -8.85 -19.25 8.51
N ASN A 597 -8.27 -18.18 9.09
CA ASN A 597 -7.12 -18.23 9.98
C ASN A 597 -7.17 -17.10 11.03
N PRO A 598 -7.75 -17.36 12.21
CA PRO A 598 -7.90 -16.35 13.27
C PRO A 598 -6.59 -15.84 13.88
N ALA A 599 -5.47 -16.54 13.66
CA ALA A 599 -4.17 -16.18 14.22
C ALA A 599 -3.44 -15.06 13.45
N LEU A 600 -3.93 -14.68 12.27
CA LEU A 600 -3.28 -13.65 11.45
C LEU A 600 -3.25 -12.30 12.17
N THR A 601 -2.07 -11.69 12.14
CA THR A 601 -1.83 -10.32 12.61
C THR A 601 -2.19 -9.29 11.53
N PRO A 602 -2.40 -8.00 11.89
CA PRO A 602 -2.65 -6.95 10.91
C PRO A 602 -1.53 -6.80 9.87
N ARG A 603 -0.27 -6.97 10.26
CA ARG A 603 0.88 -6.97 9.34
C ARG A 603 0.76 -8.11 8.33
N GLN A 604 0.60 -9.35 8.79
CA GLN A 604 0.47 -10.51 7.91
C GLN A 604 -0.71 -10.38 6.94
N ILE A 605 -1.84 -9.85 7.41
CA ILE A 605 -3.02 -9.60 6.55
C ILE A 605 -2.68 -8.60 5.45
N ARG A 606 -2.05 -7.47 5.78
CA ARG A 606 -1.63 -6.48 4.78
C ARG A 606 -0.64 -7.09 3.78
N ASP A 607 0.34 -7.84 4.25
CA ASP A 607 1.33 -8.50 3.39
C ASP A 607 0.67 -9.52 2.44
N ILE A 608 -0.31 -10.30 2.92
CA ILE A 608 -1.08 -11.22 2.08
C ILE A 608 -1.90 -10.44 1.04
N LEU A 609 -2.62 -9.39 1.44
CA LEU A 609 -3.40 -8.57 0.52
C LEU A 609 -2.54 -8.01 -0.61
N GLN A 610 -1.33 -7.52 -0.30
CA GLN A 610 -0.40 -7.00 -1.30
C GLN A 610 0.15 -8.10 -2.21
N ARG A 611 0.55 -9.26 -1.64
CA ARG A 611 1.09 -10.37 -2.46
C ARG A 611 0.07 -10.96 -3.41
N THR A 612 -1.18 -11.07 -2.97
CA THR A 612 -2.25 -11.74 -3.71
C THR A 612 -3.03 -10.81 -4.65
N ALA A 613 -2.78 -9.51 -4.60
CA ALA A 613 -3.42 -8.54 -5.49
C ALA A 613 -3.22 -8.90 -6.96
N THR A 614 -4.22 -8.59 -7.78
CA THR A 614 -4.11 -8.69 -9.24
C THR A 614 -3.33 -7.49 -9.74
N PRO A 615 -2.16 -7.66 -10.38
CA PRO A 615 -1.37 -6.56 -10.89
C PRO A 615 -2.14 -5.73 -11.92
N LEU A 616 -1.97 -4.41 -11.88
CA LEU A 616 -2.59 -3.47 -12.81
C LEU A 616 -1.48 -2.74 -13.60
N PRO A 617 -0.95 -3.35 -14.66
CA PRO A 617 0.12 -2.77 -15.47
C PRO A 617 -0.36 -1.48 -16.15
N GLY A 618 0.59 -0.59 -16.43
CA GLY A 618 0.29 0.75 -16.97
C GLY A 618 -0.01 1.79 -15.89
N TYR A 619 -0.24 1.38 -14.64
CA TYR A 619 -0.31 2.26 -13.49
C TYR A 619 0.96 2.12 -12.63
N PHE A 620 1.36 3.22 -11.99
CA PHE A 620 2.47 3.22 -11.06
C PHE A 620 2.00 2.78 -9.66
N GLN A 621 2.95 2.36 -8.85
CA GLN A 621 2.68 1.84 -7.53
C GLN A 621 2.00 2.86 -6.59
N HIS A 622 2.41 4.14 -6.63
CA HIS A 622 1.77 5.20 -5.84
C HIS A 622 0.30 5.44 -6.22
N GLU A 623 -0.17 4.87 -7.32
CA GLU A 623 -1.54 5.02 -7.80
C GLU A 623 -2.43 3.85 -7.42
N VAL A 624 -1.90 2.63 -7.53
CA VAL A 624 -2.69 1.39 -7.34
C VAL A 624 -2.15 0.47 -6.23
N GLY A 625 -1.08 0.87 -5.55
CA GLY A 625 -0.40 0.00 -4.58
C GLY A 625 0.09 -1.28 -5.24
N ALA A 626 -0.23 -2.41 -4.63
CA ALA A 626 0.11 -3.74 -5.17
C ALA A 626 -0.81 -4.20 -6.33
N GLY A 627 -1.88 -3.47 -6.60
CA GLY A 627 -2.87 -3.82 -7.62
C GLY A 627 -4.29 -3.96 -7.08
N MET A 628 -5.18 -4.58 -7.85
CA MET A 628 -6.59 -4.76 -7.49
C MET A 628 -6.78 -5.92 -6.51
N LEU A 629 -7.67 -5.74 -5.54
CA LEU A 629 -8.08 -6.77 -4.59
C LEU A 629 -8.42 -8.10 -5.29
N ASN A 630 -7.80 -9.17 -4.83
CA ASN A 630 -8.16 -10.54 -5.18
C ASN A 630 -8.54 -11.30 -3.90
N ALA A 631 -9.79 -11.17 -3.50
CA ALA A 631 -10.30 -11.77 -2.26
C ALA A 631 -10.11 -13.30 -2.22
N HIS A 632 -10.27 -13.98 -3.36
CA HIS A 632 -10.10 -15.43 -3.43
C HIS A 632 -8.66 -15.85 -3.12
N ALA A 633 -7.68 -15.26 -3.78
CA ALA A 633 -6.26 -15.55 -3.53
C ALA A 633 -5.84 -15.18 -2.09
N ALA A 634 -6.31 -14.03 -1.57
CA ALA A 634 -6.01 -13.60 -0.21
C ALA A 634 -6.54 -14.59 0.84
N VAL A 635 -7.75 -15.09 0.67
CA VAL A 635 -8.35 -16.07 1.59
C VAL A 635 -7.70 -17.45 1.42
N LEU A 636 -7.34 -17.86 0.19
CA LEU A 636 -6.60 -19.09 -0.04
C LEU A 636 -5.23 -19.07 0.67
N GLU A 637 -4.46 -18.00 0.53
CA GLU A 637 -3.17 -17.90 1.23
C GLU A 637 -3.34 -17.82 2.76
N ALA A 638 -4.36 -17.12 3.24
CA ALA A 638 -4.68 -17.07 4.67
C ALA A 638 -5.00 -18.44 5.25
N ALA A 639 -5.79 -19.26 4.52
CA ALA A 639 -6.18 -20.62 4.92
C ALA A 639 -5.04 -21.64 4.77
N PHE A 640 -4.17 -21.44 3.80
CA PHE A 640 -3.09 -22.34 3.39
C PHE A 640 -1.80 -21.55 3.19
N PRO A 641 -1.07 -21.20 4.28
CA PRO A 641 0.16 -20.39 4.20
C PRO A 641 1.24 -21.00 3.30
N GLU A 642 1.23 -22.32 3.12
CA GLU A 642 2.09 -23.03 2.18
C GLU A 642 1.78 -22.70 0.71
N ARG A 643 0.59 -22.17 0.40
CA ARG A 643 0.20 -21.67 -0.94
C ARG A 643 0.54 -20.17 -1.11
N ARG A 644 1.69 -19.77 -0.61
CA ARG A 644 2.14 -18.38 -0.70
C ARG A 644 2.17 -17.94 -2.16
N MET A 645 1.43 -16.87 -2.47
CA MET A 645 1.30 -16.32 -3.81
C MET A 645 2.12 -15.05 -3.98
N GLY A 646 2.27 -14.62 -5.20
CA GLY A 646 2.76 -13.31 -5.58
C GLY A 646 4.24 -13.08 -5.38
N MET A 647 4.77 -12.28 -6.29
CA MET A 647 6.16 -11.85 -6.31
C MET A 647 6.25 -10.32 -6.41
N PHE A 648 5.11 -9.61 -6.18
CA PHE A 648 5.05 -8.20 -6.53
C PHE A 648 6.10 -7.39 -5.79
N ARG A 649 6.18 -7.51 -4.46
CA ARG A 649 7.14 -6.76 -3.64
C ARG A 649 8.60 -7.14 -3.96
N ALA A 650 8.88 -8.44 -4.06
CA ALA A 650 10.22 -8.91 -4.43
C ALA A 650 10.66 -8.46 -5.83
N THR A 651 9.71 -8.20 -6.73
CA THR A 651 10.00 -7.70 -8.06
C THR A 651 10.36 -6.21 -8.04
N LEU A 652 9.74 -5.41 -7.17
CA LEU A 652 10.04 -3.99 -6.98
C LEU A 652 11.41 -3.76 -6.34
N ASP A 653 11.83 -4.62 -5.43
CA ASP A 653 13.08 -4.48 -4.68
C ASP A 653 14.35 -4.82 -5.50
N GLN A 654 14.22 -5.27 -6.75
CA GLN A 654 15.36 -5.73 -7.57
C GLN A 654 16.24 -4.61 -8.16
N GLY A 655 15.97 -3.33 -7.86
CA GLY A 655 16.87 -2.20 -8.19
C GLY A 655 17.12 -1.94 -9.68
N GLN A 656 16.31 -2.51 -10.58
CA GLN A 656 16.49 -2.41 -12.04
C GLN A 656 15.97 -1.11 -12.61
N VAL A 657 15.01 -0.49 -11.93
CA VAL A 657 14.41 0.79 -12.30
C VAL A 657 14.22 1.62 -11.04
N SER A 658 14.71 2.86 -11.07
CA SER A 658 14.44 3.87 -10.05
C SER A 658 13.66 5.03 -10.67
N PHE A 659 12.92 5.76 -9.85
CA PHE A 659 12.15 6.91 -10.28
C PHE A 659 12.68 8.16 -9.58
N VAL A 660 12.90 9.22 -10.36
CA VAL A 660 13.36 10.52 -9.86
C VAL A 660 12.31 11.56 -10.23
N THR A 661 11.80 12.26 -9.23
CA THR A 661 10.83 13.36 -9.42
C THR A 661 11.52 14.68 -9.15
N ASP A 662 11.41 15.61 -10.10
CA ASP A 662 11.96 16.95 -10.03
C ASP A 662 10.84 17.97 -10.20
N THR A 663 10.89 19.10 -9.47
CA THR A 663 10.07 20.27 -9.75
C THR A 663 10.57 20.92 -11.04
N ALA A 664 9.77 20.82 -12.10
CA ALA A 664 10.12 21.37 -13.41
C ALA A 664 9.77 22.86 -13.51
N GLU A 665 8.68 23.31 -12.86
CA GLU A 665 8.26 24.71 -12.89
C GLU A 665 7.41 25.08 -11.67
N GLN A 666 7.60 26.29 -11.15
CA GLN A 666 6.74 26.89 -10.14
C GLN A 666 5.67 27.77 -10.81
N ILE A 667 4.41 27.52 -10.46
CA ILE A 667 3.26 28.25 -10.99
C ILE A 667 2.91 29.37 -10.00
N ASN A 668 3.02 30.63 -10.46
CA ASN A 668 2.68 31.79 -9.66
C ASN A 668 1.81 32.74 -10.50
N GLY A 669 0.59 32.99 -10.07
CA GLY A 669 -0.32 33.87 -10.82
C GLY A 669 -1.48 34.38 -9.98
N TYR A 670 -2.33 35.17 -10.64
CA TYR A 670 -3.55 35.71 -10.06
C TYR A 670 -4.74 35.39 -10.96
N VAL A 671 -5.83 34.98 -10.36
CA VAL A 671 -7.11 34.71 -11.05
C VAL A 671 -8.12 35.75 -10.58
N SER A 672 -8.66 36.53 -11.53
CA SER A 672 -9.74 37.48 -11.28
C SER A 672 -11.10 36.78 -11.22
N PRO A 673 -12.15 37.42 -10.62
CA PRO A 673 -13.50 36.88 -10.66
C PRO A 673 -13.96 36.60 -12.10
N LEU A 674 -14.53 35.40 -12.32
CA LEU A 674 -14.94 34.90 -13.64
C LEU A 674 -13.81 34.86 -14.68
N GLY A 675 -12.56 34.98 -14.25
CA GLY A 675 -11.37 34.94 -15.09
C GLY A 675 -10.63 33.61 -15.04
N SER A 676 -9.53 33.55 -15.77
CA SER A 676 -8.60 32.43 -15.73
C SER A 676 -7.16 32.90 -15.78
N TYR A 677 -6.28 32.12 -15.18
CA TYR A 677 -4.83 32.20 -15.32
C TYR A 677 -4.35 30.96 -16.07
N SER A 678 -3.48 31.12 -17.06
CA SER A 678 -2.96 29.99 -17.84
C SER A 678 -1.44 30.10 -17.97
N VAL A 679 -0.79 28.95 -17.90
CA VAL A 679 0.65 28.80 -18.14
C VAL A 679 0.90 27.57 -19.00
N ASN A 680 1.89 27.66 -19.90
CA ASN A 680 2.35 26.52 -20.70
C ASN A 680 3.57 25.92 -20.04
N VAL A 681 3.57 24.59 -19.88
CA VAL A 681 4.66 23.83 -19.28
C VAL A 681 5.18 22.76 -20.24
N ASN A 682 6.48 22.62 -20.35
CA ASN A 682 7.11 21.58 -21.16
C ASN A 682 7.27 20.30 -20.36
N VAL A 683 6.79 19.18 -20.90
CA VAL A 683 7.09 17.84 -20.38
C VAL A 683 8.32 17.32 -21.11
N PRO A 684 9.44 17.03 -20.45
CA PRO A 684 10.62 16.46 -21.09
C PRO A 684 10.33 15.14 -21.82
N ALA A 685 11.05 14.84 -22.89
CA ALA A 685 10.83 13.64 -23.72
C ALA A 685 11.13 12.32 -22.98
N ASP A 686 11.92 12.37 -21.90
CA ASP A 686 12.25 11.24 -21.03
C ASP A 686 11.31 11.10 -19.81
N ALA A 687 10.32 11.99 -19.68
CA ALA A 687 9.34 11.94 -18.61
C ALA A 687 8.45 10.69 -18.75
N VAL A 688 8.25 10.00 -17.64
CA VAL A 688 7.30 8.88 -17.54
C VAL A 688 5.99 9.30 -16.87
N LEU A 689 6.02 10.39 -16.10
CA LEU A 689 4.87 10.96 -15.42
C LEU A 689 5.05 12.48 -15.30
N ALA A 690 3.98 13.23 -15.47
CA ALA A 690 3.93 14.64 -15.11
C ALA A 690 2.80 14.85 -14.09
N SER A 691 3.07 15.63 -13.04
CA SER A 691 2.09 15.94 -12.01
C SER A 691 2.02 17.45 -11.82
N VAL A 692 0.84 17.99 -11.66
CA VAL A 692 0.61 19.40 -11.33
C VAL A 692 -0.25 19.51 -10.08
N GLY A 693 0.17 20.33 -9.16
CA GLY A 693 -0.60 20.71 -7.99
C GLY A 693 -0.71 22.23 -7.88
N THR A 694 -1.88 22.75 -7.57
CA THR A 694 -2.12 24.18 -7.34
C THR A 694 -2.81 24.38 -6.00
N SER A 695 -2.48 25.51 -5.33
CA SER A 695 -3.09 25.92 -4.06
C SER A 695 -3.45 27.41 -4.08
N TRP A 696 -4.49 27.78 -3.34
CA TRP A 696 -4.96 29.17 -3.26
C TRP A 696 -5.69 29.45 -1.95
N GLY A 697 -5.60 30.72 -1.52
CA GLY A 697 -6.38 31.35 -0.44
C GLY A 697 -6.22 30.74 0.94
N PRO A 698 -6.84 31.35 1.96
CA PRO A 698 -7.00 30.73 3.27
C PRO A 698 -8.02 29.60 3.21
N LEU A 699 -7.97 28.67 4.17
CA LEU A 699 -8.89 27.51 4.32
C LEU A 699 -10.38 27.89 4.19
N VAL A 700 -10.77 29.05 4.73
CA VAL A 700 -12.14 29.57 4.71
C VAL A 700 -12.46 30.42 3.48
N SER A 701 -11.61 30.42 2.46
CA SER A 701 -11.86 31.19 1.24
C SER A 701 -13.16 30.74 0.56
N LEU A 702 -14.02 31.69 0.21
CA LEU A 702 -15.22 31.48 -0.61
C LEU A 702 -14.90 31.33 -2.11
N ASN A 703 -13.62 31.50 -2.50
CA ASN A 703 -13.22 31.37 -3.89
C ASN A 703 -13.34 29.92 -4.34
N ASP A 704 -13.99 29.74 -5.48
CA ASP A 704 -14.14 28.47 -6.17
C ASP A 704 -13.30 28.49 -7.44
N LEU A 705 -12.17 27.77 -7.40
CA LEU A 705 -11.23 27.66 -8.50
C LEU A 705 -11.20 26.23 -9.01
N ALA A 706 -11.01 26.05 -10.31
CA ALA A 706 -10.87 24.77 -10.95
C ALA A 706 -9.59 24.72 -11.78
N LEU A 707 -8.78 23.69 -11.55
CA LEU A 707 -7.59 23.40 -12.36
C LEU A 707 -8.02 22.57 -13.57
N SER A 708 -7.53 22.92 -14.75
CA SER A 708 -7.70 22.16 -15.99
C SER A 708 -6.38 22.01 -16.70
N VAL A 709 -6.14 20.83 -17.28
CA VAL A 709 -4.95 20.53 -18.07
C VAL A 709 -5.37 20.22 -19.50
N PHE A 710 -4.71 20.84 -20.46
CA PHE A 710 -5.00 20.68 -21.90
C PHE A 710 -3.77 20.14 -22.63
N ASN A 711 -4.01 19.26 -23.59
CA ASN A 711 -3.03 18.78 -24.53
C ASN A 711 -2.67 19.85 -25.57
N PRO A 712 -1.61 19.67 -26.36
CA PRO A 712 -1.22 20.61 -27.43
C PRO A 712 -2.30 20.85 -28.48
N ASP A 713 -3.15 19.87 -28.74
CA ASP A 713 -4.30 19.97 -29.65
C ASP A 713 -5.51 20.72 -29.06
N GLY A 714 -5.41 21.17 -27.83
CA GLY A 714 -6.48 21.84 -27.09
C GLY A 714 -7.51 20.92 -26.47
N SER A 715 -7.37 19.61 -26.61
CA SER A 715 -8.23 18.66 -25.92
C SER A 715 -7.93 18.69 -24.42
N LYS A 716 -8.98 18.57 -23.61
CA LYS A 716 -8.88 18.59 -22.15
C LYS A 716 -8.45 17.23 -21.66
N VAL A 717 -7.38 17.18 -20.88
CA VAL A 717 -6.88 15.89 -20.33
C VAL A 717 -7.85 15.33 -19.31
N ASP A 718 -8.28 16.15 -18.36
CA ASP A 718 -9.35 15.85 -17.41
C ASP A 718 -9.68 17.10 -16.57
N VAL A 719 -10.77 17.09 -15.83
CA VAL A 719 -11.18 18.19 -14.96
C VAL A 719 -11.38 17.65 -13.55
N ASN A 720 -10.54 18.06 -12.62
CA ASN A 720 -10.87 17.95 -11.22
C ASN A 720 -11.54 19.27 -10.78
N THR A 721 -12.80 19.19 -10.34
CA THR A 721 -13.57 20.34 -9.86
C THR A 721 -13.75 20.31 -8.35
N GLN A 722 -13.11 19.37 -7.66
CA GLN A 722 -13.24 19.26 -6.20
C GLN A 722 -12.21 20.12 -5.50
N ASN A 723 -12.65 21.24 -4.96
CA ASN A 723 -11.84 22.09 -4.09
C ASN A 723 -11.46 21.33 -2.83
N ARG A 724 -10.17 21.10 -2.66
CA ARG A 724 -9.62 20.44 -1.49
C ARG A 724 -9.02 21.47 -0.54
N PRO A 725 -9.48 21.57 0.73
CA PRO A 725 -8.78 22.35 1.74
C PRO A 725 -7.37 21.80 1.98
N GLY A 726 -6.43 22.70 2.23
CA GLY A 726 -5.03 22.41 2.56
C GLY A 726 -4.52 23.35 3.63
N LEU A 727 -3.29 23.17 4.11
CA LEU A 727 -2.67 23.98 5.16
C LEU A 727 -2.73 25.50 4.89
N THR A 728 -2.57 25.91 3.63
CA THR A 728 -2.52 27.31 3.22
C THR A 728 -3.74 27.76 2.40
N GLY A 729 -4.81 26.96 2.39
CA GLY A 729 -5.98 27.21 1.57
C GLY A 729 -6.54 25.94 0.92
N LYS A 730 -7.06 26.11 -0.29
CA LYS A 730 -7.58 25.03 -1.11
C LYS A 730 -6.55 24.59 -2.14
N ARG A 731 -6.59 23.32 -2.57
CA ARG A 731 -5.68 22.80 -3.60
C ARG A 731 -6.36 21.78 -4.51
N GLU A 732 -5.83 21.68 -5.72
CA GLU A 732 -6.17 20.67 -6.71
C GLU A 732 -4.91 20.12 -7.37
N GLY A 733 -4.97 18.87 -7.84
CA GLY A 733 -3.85 18.23 -8.49
C GLY A 733 -4.24 17.28 -9.60
N TYR A 734 -3.35 17.13 -10.58
CA TYR A 734 -3.48 16.25 -11.73
C TYR A 734 -2.22 15.46 -11.99
N THR A 735 -2.39 14.22 -12.45
CA THR A 735 -1.33 13.42 -13.08
C THR A 735 -1.65 13.24 -14.56
N VAL A 736 -0.71 13.60 -15.42
CA VAL A 736 -0.78 13.42 -16.87
C VAL A 736 0.19 12.33 -17.28
N ARG A 737 -0.34 11.30 -17.95
CA ARG A 737 0.45 10.17 -18.46
C ARG A 737 0.72 10.34 -19.94
N GLU A 738 1.77 9.67 -20.42
CA GLU A 738 2.14 9.65 -21.84
C GLU A 738 2.30 11.05 -22.47
N ALA A 739 2.59 12.07 -21.64
CA ALA A 739 2.75 13.44 -22.08
C ALA A 739 4.21 13.78 -22.46
N ALA A 740 5.10 12.80 -22.51
CA ALA A 740 6.52 12.98 -22.80
C ALA A 740 6.74 13.77 -24.10
N GLY A 741 7.49 14.86 -23.99
CA GLY A 741 7.73 15.78 -25.14
C GLY A 741 6.57 16.72 -25.46
N ALA A 742 5.48 16.72 -24.68
CA ALA A 742 4.34 17.60 -24.96
C ALA A 742 4.49 18.98 -24.31
N LEU A 743 3.87 19.98 -24.92
CA LEU A 743 3.65 21.30 -24.36
C LEU A 743 2.24 21.37 -23.78
N LEU A 744 2.09 21.15 -22.47
CA LEU A 744 0.79 21.20 -21.81
C LEU A 744 0.41 22.64 -21.44
N ARG A 745 -0.89 22.96 -21.51
CA ARG A 745 -1.45 24.20 -21.02
C ARG A 745 -2.20 23.93 -19.72
N LEU A 746 -1.73 24.51 -18.63
CA LEU A 746 -2.40 24.51 -17.34
C LEU A 746 -3.27 25.75 -17.24
N GLN A 747 -4.52 25.59 -16.81
CA GLN A 747 -5.46 26.68 -16.66
C GLN A 747 -6.16 26.58 -15.31
N VAL A 748 -6.06 27.63 -14.50
CA VAL A 748 -6.86 27.81 -13.29
C VAL A 748 -7.96 28.83 -13.62
N SER A 749 -9.21 28.44 -13.44
CA SER A 749 -10.37 29.29 -13.67
C SER A 749 -11.14 29.51 -12.37
N GLN A 750 -11.81 30.66 -12.24
CA GLN A 750 -12.58 31.02 -11.06
C GLN A 750 -14.05 31.22 -11.42
N ALA A 751 -14.94 30.44 -10.81
CA ALA A 751 -16.38 30.54 -10.99
C ALA A 751 -17.01 31.60 -10.07
N ALA A 752 -16.47 31.81 -8.86
CA ALA A 752 -16.97 32.76 -7.88
C ALA A 752 -15.86 33.20 -6.92
N GLY A 753 -15.99 34.36 -6.32
CA GLY A 753 -15.11 34.89 -5.29
C GLY A 753 -14.38 36.17 -5.69
N ALA A 754 -13.34 36.52 -4.95
CA ALA A 754 -12.49 37.70 -5.17
C ALA A 754 -11.21 37.33 -5.96
N THR A 755 -10.45 38.33 -6.43
CA THR A 755 -9.14 38.05 -7.05
C THR A 755 -8.24 37.28 -6.09
N GLN A 756 -7.70 36.16 -6.58
CA GLN A 756 -6.96 35.16 -5.78
C GLN A 756 -5.57 34.91 -6.35
N ALA A 757 -4.56 34.91 -5.49
CA ALA A 757 -3.25 34.39 -5.82
C ALA A 757 -3.32 32.86 -5.91
N VAL A 758 -2.70 32.29 -6.93
CA VAL A 758 -2.54 30.85 -7.14
C VAL A 758 -1.08 30.50 -7.11
N LEU A 759 -0.72 29.57 -6.27
CA LEU A 759 0.62 28.98 -6.18
C LEU A 759 0.53 27.53 -6.62
N GLY A 760 1.56 27.02 -7.30
CA GLY A 760 1.57 25.62 -7.71
C GLY A 760 2.94 25.12 -8.09
N LEU A 761 3.03 23.79 -8.18
CA LEU A 761 4.21 23.07 -8.62
C LEU A 761 3.84 22.20 -9.81
N PHE A 762 4.69 22.21 -10.82
CA PHE A 762 4.68 21.25 -11.90
C PHE A 762 5.89 20.35 -11.74
N GLU A 763 5.64 19.07 -11.52
CA GLU A 763 6.64 18.04 -11.24
C GLU A 763 6.71 17.06 -12.39
N VAL A 764 7.90 16.57 -12.68
CA VAL A 764 8.18 15.59 -13.72
C VAL A 764 8.94 14.42 -13.12
N THR A 765 8.45 13.23 -13.34
CA THR A 765 9.12 11.99 -12.93
C THR A 765 9.78 11.32 -14.12
N ARG A 766 11.04 10.94 -13.97
CA ARG A 766 11.82 10.16 -14.92
C ARG A 766 12.09 8.77 -14.36
N ALA A 767 12.27 7.80 -15.27
CA ALA A 767 12.71 6.46 -14.91
C ALA A 767 14.17 6.28 -15.28
N GLU A 768 14.98 5.88 -14.31
CA GLU A 768 16.36 5.50 -14.51
C GLU A 768 16.46 3.98 -14.55
N TYR A 769 17.12 3.45 -15.57
CA TYR A 769 17.23 2.02 -15.81
C TYR A 769 18.65 1.53 -15.53
N ALA A 770 18.79 0.35 -14.92
CA ALA A 770 20.07 -0.35 -14.90
C ALA A 770 20.55 -0.59 -16.35
N PRO A 771 21.83 -0.40 -16.65
CA PRO A 771 22.35 -0.54 -18.01
C PRO A 771 22.06 -1.92 -18.61
N LEU A 772 21.48 -1.95 -19.81
CA LEU A 772 21.30 -3.15 -20.62
C LEU A 772 22.22 -3.09 -21.83
N SER A 773 23.05 -4.10 -22.04
CA SER A 773 24.10 -4.10 -23.06
C SER A 773 23.62 -4.44 -24.45
N ASP A 774 22.39 -4.93 -24.63
CA ASP A 774 21.87 -5.52 -25.86
C ASP A 774 20.65 -4.82 -26.46
N ILE A 775 20.26 -3.67 -25.92
CA ILE A 775 19.12 -2.87 -26.45
C ILE A 775 19.57 -1.62 -27.22
N GLY A 776 20.86 -1.24 -27.13
CA GLY A 776 21.38 -0.01 -27.73
C GLY A 776 21.23 0.08 -29.25
N GLY A 777 21.28 -1.06 -29.96
CA GLY A 777 21.13 -1.15 -31.41
C GLY A 777 19.70 -1.24 -31.92
N LEU A 778 18.69 -1.25 -31.04
CA LEU A 778 17.26 -1.29 -31.39
C LEU A 778 16.73 0.09 -31.81
N SER A 779 15.60 0.13 -32.50
CA SER A 779 14.89 1.38 -32.80
C SER A 779 14.51 2.09 -31.48
N PRO A 780 14.34 3.42 -31.49
CA PRO A 780 13.86 4.17 -30.32
C PRO A 780 12.53 3.63 -29.78
N GLU A 781 11.62 3.24 -30.67
CA GLU A 781 10.31 2.70 -30.33
C GLU A 781 10.45 1.37 -29.59
N SER A 782 11.21 0.41 -30.11
CA SER A 782 11.45 -0.88 -29.46
C SER A 782 12.15 -0.75 -28.12
N ARG A 783 13.07 0.22 -27.99
CA ARG A 783 13.69 0.52 -26.70
C ARG A 783 12.68 1.07 -25.68
N ALA A 784 11.80 1.98 -26.12
CA ALA A 784 10.74 2.54 -25.28
C ALA A 784 9.76 1.45 -24.82
N GLU A 785 9.38 0.52 -25.70
CA GLU A 785 8.53 -0.63 -25.38
C GLU A 785 9.17 -1.55 -24.33
N ILE A 786 10.44 -1.87 -24.51
CA ILE A 786 11.22 -2.66 -23.53
C ILE A 786 11.31 -1.93 -22.19
N GLN A 787 11.63 -0.64 -22.19
CA GLN A 787 11.69 0.17 -20.98
C GLN A 787 10.33 0.22 -20.26
N ALA A 788 9.22 0.28 -21.02
CA ALA A 788 7.89 0.30 -20.42
C ALA A 788 7.54 -1.00 -19.69
N VAL A 789 7.84 -2.17 -20.27
CA VAL A 789 7.59 -3.47 -19.59
C VAL A 789 8.55 -3.71 -18.41
N LEU A 790 9.75 -3.11 -18.44
CA LEU A 790 10.70 -3.15 -17.31
C LEU A 790 10.21 -2.27 -16.15
N ARG A 791 9.83 -1.00 -16.41
CA ARG A 791 9.36 -0.09 -15.35
C ARG A 791 8.03 -0.51 -14.74
N SER A 792 7.26 -1.33 -15.45
CA SER A 792 6.01 -1.93 -14.95
C SER A 792 6.23 -3.33 -14.37
N TYR A 793 7.46 -3.79 -14.25
CA TYR A 793 7.86 -5.09 -13.70
C TYR A 793 7.19 -6.32 -14.32
N VAL A 794 6.70 -6.18 -15.56
CA VAL A 794 6.01 -7.25 -16.30
C VAL A 794 6.99 -8.23 -16.91
N MET A 795 8.10 -7.71 -17.44
CA MET A 795 9.22 -8.53 -17.90
C MET A 795 10.50 -8.19 -17.11
N LYS A 796 11.37 -9.16 -16.97
CA LYS A 796 12.66 -9.01 -16.27
C LYS A 796 13.80 -9.16 -17.25
N PRO A 797 14.92 -8.43 -17.12
CA PRO A 797 16.16 -8.76 -17.81
C PRO A 797 16.75 -10.07 -17.27
N ILE A 798 17.66 -10.63 -18.02
CA ILE A 798 18.43 -11.83 -17.66
C ILE A 798 19.88 -11.39 -17.47
N GLY A 799 20.26 -11.09 -16.22
CA GLY A 799 21.51 -10.39 -15.94
C GLY A 799 21.54 -9.01 -16.63
N PRO A 800 22.64 -8.60 -17.27
CA PRO A 800 22.75 -7.30 -17.95
C PRO A 800 22.10 -7.28 -19.37
N HIS A 801 21.26 -8.25 -19.72
CA HIS A 801 20.68 -8.42 -21.06
C HIS A 801 19.17 -8.51 -21.02
N PHE A 802 18.49 -7.84 -21.93
CA PHE A 802 17.07 -8.07 -22.17
C PHE A 802 16.82 -9.27 -23.09
N ARG A 803 17.77 -9.57 -23.99
CA ARG A 803 17.71 -10.62 -25.03
C ARG A 803 16.52 -10.45 -25.98
N PRO A 804 16.40 -9.33 -26.69
CA PRO A 804 15.21 -8.97 -27.47
C PRO A 804 14.85 -10.00 -28.55
N GLY A 805 15.83 -10.63 -29.22
CA GLY A 805 15.63 -11.62 -30.27
C GLY A 805 15.40 -13.07 -29.79
N PHE A 806 15.48 -13.34 -28.50
CA PHE A 806 15.29 -14.69 -27.98
C PHE A 806 13.80 -15.09 -27.93
N GLY A 807 13.52 -16.35 -28.24
CA GLY A 807 12.19 -16.92 -28.11
C GLY A 807 11.73 -16.98 -26.65
N VAL A 808 10.45 -16.76 -26.44
CA VAL A 808 9.78 -16.80 -25.14
C VAL A 808 9.25 -18.22 -24.91
N THR A 809 9.47 -18.79 -23.72
CA THR A 809 8.86 -20.07 -23.36
C THR A 809 7.38 -19.90 -22.99
N ARG A 810 6.61 -21.01 -22.98
CA ARG A 810 5.21 -20.97 -22.57
C ARG A 810 5.04 -20.55 -21.10
N SER A 811 5.95 -20.98 -20.22
CA SER A 811 5.98 -20.53 -18.81
C SER A 811 6.31 -19.04 -18.69
N GLU A 812 7.26 -18.52 -19.48
CA GLU A 812 7.57 -17.08 -19.49
C GLU A 812 6.40 -16.25 -20.02
N LEU A 813 5.70 -16.70 -21.06
CA LEU A 813 4.48 -16.05 -21.58
C LEU A 813 3.38 -16.06 -20.53
N ALA A 814 3.14 -17.20 -19.84
CA ALA A 814 2.15 -17.31 -18.76
C ALA A 814 2.48 -16.35 -17.60
N ALA A 815 3.74 -16.31 -17.15
CA ALA A 815 4.20 -15.40 -16.10
C ALA A 815 4.08 -13.92 -16.52
N THR A 816 4.36 -13.61 -17.78
CA THR A 816 4.22 -12.25 -18.32
C THR A 816 2.75 -11.81 -18.37
N LEU A 817 1.85 -12.70 -18.82
CA LEU A 817 0.42 -12.44 -18.82
C LEU A 817 -0.15 -12.33 -17.41
N LEU A 818 0.33 -13.11 -16.44
CA LEU A 818 -0.06 -12.97 -15.05
C LEU A 818 0.29 -11.58 -14.50
N ARG A 819 1.48 -11.06 -14.80
CA ARG A 819 1.93 -9.75 -14.34
C ARG A 819 1.32 -8.58 -15.12
N GLY A 820 1.05 -8.77 -16.40
CA GLY A 820 0.69 -7.70 -17.33
C GLY A 820 -0.68 -7.81 -18.00
N GLY A 821 -1.40 -8.91 -17.82
CA GLY A 821 -2.69 -9.15 -18.47
C GLY A 821 -3.90 -8.98 -17.54
N LYS A 822 -3.77 -8.33 -16.39
CA LYS A 822 -4.83 -8.23 -15.36
C LYS A 822 -5.44 -9.59 -14.97
N VAL A 823 -4.61 -10.64 -14.98
CA VAL A 823 -5.03 -12.01 -14.63
C VAL A 823 -5.01 -12.18 -13.11
N PRO A 824 -6.14 -12.56 -12.46
CA PRO A 824 -6.17 -12.83 -11.03
C PRO A 824 -5.27 -14.02 -10.66
N GLN A 825 -4.46 -13.86 -9.63
CA GLN A 825 -3.61 -14.93 -9.12
C GLN A 825 -4.46 -16.08 -8.57
N TYR A 826 -4.05 -17.30 -8.86
CA TYR A 826 -4.64 -18.54 -8.33
C TYR A 826 -3.60 -19.64 -8.20
N LEU A 827 -3.61 -20.32 -7.06
CA LEU A 827 -2.70 -21.44 -6.80
C LEU A 827 -3.48 -22.60 -6.15
N PRO A 828 -3.73 -23.71 -6.87
CA PRO A 828 -4.40 -24.89 -6.31
C PRO A 828 -3.47 -25.66 -5.36
N ALA A 829 -4.02 -26.62 -4.60
CA ALA A 829 -3.25 -27.49 -3.70
C ALA A 829 -2.23 -28.38 -4.44
N ARG A 830 -2.55 -28.77 -5.67
CA ARG A 830 -1.71 -29.61 -6.52
C ARG A 830 -1.77 -29.08 -7.96
N PRO A 831 -0.67 -29.17 -8.72
CA PRO A 831 -0.69 -28.78 -10.12
C PRO A 831 -1.72 -29.60 -10.90
N ARG A 832 -2.45 -28.94 -11.78
CA ARG A 832 -3.39 -29.61 -12.69
C ARG A 832 -2.70 -30.18 -13.94
N PHE A 833 -1.43 -29.84 -14.16
CA PHE A 833 -0.63 -30.29 -15.29
C PHE A 833 0.52 -31.15 -14.81
N THR A 834 0.77 -32.26 -15.54
CA THR A 834 1.70 -33.31 -15.11
C THR A 834 3.17 -32.93 -15.21
N ASP A 835 3.50 -31.90 -15.97
CA ASP A 835 4.84 -31.40 -16.23
C ASP A 835 5.13 -30.03 -15.60
N VAL A 836 4.26 -29.56 -14.72
CA VAL A 836 4.45 -28.32 -13.94
C VAL A 836 4.78 -28.72 -12.51
N THR A 837 6.05 -28.62 -12.13
CA THR A 837 6.53 -29.17 -10.86
C THR A 837 7.00 -28.09 -9.89
N ASP A 838 7.57 -26.98 -10.37
CA ASP A 838 8.03 -25.89 -9.53
C ASP A 838 6.91 -24.87 -9.27
N ARG A 839 7.01 -24.18 -8.14
CA ARG A 839 5.95 -23.33 -7.62
C ARG A 839 5.75 -22.04 -8.43
N GLU A 840 6.81 -21.41 -8.92
CA GLU A 840 6.71 -20.16 -9.67
C GLU A 840 6.03 -20.40 -11.03
N THR A 841 6.43 -21.45 -11.74
CA THR A 841 5.77 -21.91 -12.97
C THR A 841 4.32 -22.30 -12.71
N MET A 842 4.05 -23.01 -11.60
CA MET A 842 2.69 -23.40 -11.21
C MET A 842 1.80 -22.18 -10.99
N LEU A 843 2.27 -21.14 -10.26
CA LEU A 843 1.50 -19.91 -10.06
C LEU A 843 1.14 -19.26 -11.41
N GLY A 844 2.10 -19.09 -12.30
CA GLY A 844 1.87 -18.52 -13.63
C GLY A 844 0.87 -19.31 -14.45
N VAL A 845 1.11 -20.62 -14.60
CA VAL A 845 0.29 -21.53 -15.42
C VAL A 845 -1.13 -21.66 -14.86
N GLU A 846 -1.28 -21.91 -13.55
CA GLU A 846 -2.60 -22.11 -12.95
C GLU A 846 -3.44 -20.82 -12.96
N SER A 847 -2.81 -19.66 -12.80
CA SER A 847 -3.52 -18.38 -12.88
C SER A 847 -4.07 -18.12 -14.28
N VAL A 848 -3.22 -18.24 -15.34
CA VAL A 848 -3.67 -18.00 -16.72
C VAL A 848 -4.67 -19.03 -17.21
N GLN A 849 -4.62 -20.25 -16.66
CA GLN A 849 -5.59 -21.32 -16.98
C GLN A 849 -6.90 -21.21 -16.17
N SER A 850 -6.95 -20.33 -15.17
CA SER A 850 -8.12 -20.03 -14.34
C SER A 850 -8.64 -18.62 -14.55
N ALA A 851 -8.22 -17.94 -15.61
CA ALA A 851 -8.65 -16.58 -15.93
C ALA A 851 -10.19 -16.50 -16.03
N PRO A 852 -10.82 -15.38 -15.62
CA PRO A 852 -12.28 -15.23 -15.60
C PRO A 852 -12.97 -15.49 -16.96
N GLY A 853 -12.30 -15.13 -18.06
CA GLY A 853 -12.77 -15.35 -19.44
C GLY A 853 -12.47 -16.75 -19.99
N GLY A 854 -11.96 -17.68 -19.15
CA GLY A 854 -11.52 -19.02 -19.55
C GLY A 854 -10.02 -19.14 -19.73
N ALA A 855 -9.53 -20.35 -19.93
CA ALA A 855 -8.11 -20.64 -20.10
C ALA A 855 -7.46 -19.83 -21.22
N LEU A 856 -6.34 -19.17 -20.94
CA LEU A 856 -5.61 -18.40 -21.96
C LEU A 856 -4.85 -19.30 -22.93
N PHE A 857 -4.52 -20.54 -22.52
CA PHE A 857 -3.90 -21.57 -23.34
C PHE A 857 -4.89 -22.73 -23.54
N PRO A 858 -5.85 -22.64 -24.46
CA PRO A 858 -6.88 -23.66 -24.65
C PRO A 858 -6.34 -24.99 -25.22
N ASP A 859 -5.09 -25.00 -25.71
CA ASP A 859 -4.40 -26.19 -26.19
C ASP A 859 -3.84 -27.07 -25.06
N ALA A 860 -3.93 -26.63 -23.80
CA ALA A 860 -3.52 -27.37 -22.61
C ALA A 860 -4.73 -27.69 -21.73
N SER A 861 -4.98 -28.96 -21.46
CA SER A 861 -6.10 -29.43 -20.63
C SER A 861 -5.63 -29.98 -19.30
N PRO A 862 -6.38 -29.77 -18.20
CA PRO A 862 -6.07 -30.38 -16.90
C PRO A 862 -5.90 -31.91 -17.00
N GLY A 863 -4.88 -32.45 -16.29
CA GLY A 863 -4.46 -33.84 -16.39
C GLY A 863 -3.48 -34.17 -17.49
N GLY A 864 -3.31 -33.25 -18.45
CA GLY A 864 -2.33 -33.32 -19.52
C GLY A 864 -1.03 -32.58 -19.21
N LYS A 865 -0.31 -32.20 -20.26
CA LYS A 865 0.92 -31.41 -20.19
C LYS A 865 0.65 -29.95 -20.60
N PHE A 866 1.26 -29.01 -19.88
CA PHE A 866 1.29 -27.59 -20.25
C PHE A 866 2.46 -27.28 -21.20
N ARG A 867 3.55 -28.04 -21.13
CA ARG A 867 4.81 -27.85 -21.87
C ARG A 867 5.47 -26.51 -21.53
N PRO A 868 5.78 -26.26 -20.24
CA PRO A 868 6.26 -24.97 -19.78
C PRO A 868 7.56 -24.51 -20.43
N ASP A 869 8.47 -25.44 -20.76
CA ASP A 869 9.79 -25.16 -21.33
C ASP A 869 9.80 -25.06 -22.86
N ASP A 870 8.71 -25.47 -23.54
CA ASP A 870 8.57 -25.29 -24.97
C ASP A 870 8.45 -23.81 -25.31
N TYR A 871 9.01 -23.40 -26.45
CA TYR A 871 8.79 -22.05 -26.96
C TYR A 871 7.31 -21.83 -27.28
N ALA A 872 6.79 -20.67 -26.84
CA ALA A 872 5.46 -20.21 -27.22
C ALA A 872 5.46 -19.82 -28.70
N THR A 873 4.66 -20.50 -29.53
CA THR A 873 4.51 -20.11 -30.91
C THR A 873 3.76 -18.78 -31.02
N ARG A 874 3.98 -18.04 -32.09
CA ARG A 874 3.27 -16.78 -32.35
C ARG A 874 1.75 -17.02 -32.42
N LEU A 875 1.31 -18.18 -32.89
CA LEU A 875 -0.10 -18.59 -32.86
C LEU A 875 -0.62 -18.75 -31.41
N ALA A 876 0.11 -19.46 -30.56
CA ALA A 876 -0.28 -19.62 -29.16
C ALA A 876 -0.30 -18.29 -28.42
N ALA A 877 0.67 -17.41 -28.71
CA ALA A 877 0.71 -16.04 -28.15
C ALA A 877 -0.49 -15.19 -28.63
N ALA A 878 -0.87 -15.23 -29.89
CA ALA A 878 -2.03 -14.52 -30.41
C ALA A 878 -3.32 -14.95 -29.69
N VAL A 879 -3.53 -16.26 -29.54
CA VAL A 879 -4.69 -16.80 -28.80
C VAL A 879 -4.70 -16.30 -27.35
N ALA A 880 -3.56 -16.43 -26.66
CA ALA A 880 -3.47 -16.04 -25.25
C ALA A 880 -3.67 -14.53 -25.05
N LEU A 881 -3.08 -13.67 -25.89
CA LEU A 881 -3.22 -12.20 -25.83
C LEU A 881 -4.64 -11.73 -26.12
N VAL A 882 -5.28 -12.28 -27.16
CA VAL A 882 -6.68 -11.94 -27.52
C VAL A 882 -7.64 -12.33 -26.40
N ARG A 883 -7.43 -13.50 -25.79
CA ARG A 883 -8.22 -13.93 -24.62
C ARG A 883 -7.95 -13.05 -23.39
N ALA A 884 -6.70 -12.69 -23.14
CA ALA A 884 -6.35 -11.77 -22.06
C ALA A 884 -6.95 -10.37 -22.26
N ALA A 885 -7.10 -9.92 -23.52
CA ALA A 885 -7.78 -8.68 -23.88
C ALA A 885 -9.32 -8.75 -23.75
N GLY A 886 -9.90 -9.94 -23.49
CA GLY A 886 -11.35 -10.13 -23.44
C GLY A 886 -12.03 -10.12 -24.81
N LEU A 887 -11.26 -10.28 -25.91
CA LEU A 887 -11.71 -10.21 -27.29
C LEU A 887 -12.04 -11.59 -27.90
N GLN A 888 -12.23 -12.61 -27.05
CA GLN A 888 -12.50 -13.98 -27.49
C GLN A 888 -13.74 -14.06 -28.39
N ALA A 889 -14.84 -13.43 -27.99
CA ALA A 889 -16.09 -13.46 -28.76
C ALA A 889 -15.93 -12.85 -30.15
N GLU A 890 -15.16 -11.75 -30.29
CA GLU A 890 -14.83 -11.12 -31.56
C GLU A 890 -13.99 -12.06 -32.44
N ALA A 891 -13.00 -12.71 -31.85
CA ALA A 891 -12.14 -13.67 -32.54
C ALA A 891 -12.92 -14.90 -33.03
N GLU A 892 -13.84 -15.45 -32.22
CA GLU A 892 -14.65 -16.61 -32.56
C GLU A 892 -15.73 -16.30 -33.61
N ALA A 893 -16.15 -15.01 -33.72
CA ALA A 893 -17.04 -14.53 -34.80
C ALA A 893 -16.30 -14.20 -36.08
N THR A 894 -14.97 -14.18 -36.13
CA THR A 894 -14.13 -13.84 -37.28
C THR A 894 -13.58 -15.11 -37.94
N TYR A 895 -13.90 -15.34 -39.24
CA TYR A 895 -13.57 -16.61 -39.89
C TYR A 895 -12.41 -16.50 -40.90
N SER A 896 -11.95 -15.31 -41.25
CA SER A 896 -10.92 -15.10 -42.28
C SER A 896 -9.79 -14.21 -41.80
N LEU A 897 -8.60 -14.48 -42.32
CA LEU A 897 -7.45 -13.58 -42.15
C LEU A 897 -7.53 -12.44 -43.17
N PRO A 898 -6.93 -11.26 -42.91
CA PRO A 898 -6.74 -10.21 -43.87
C PRO A 898 -6.05 -10.73 -45.13
N SER A 899 -6.47 -10.30 -46.29
CA SER A 899 -5.97 -10.78 -47.61
C SER A 899 -4.48 -10.53 -47.84
N TRP A 900 -3.89 -9.60 -47.10
CA TRP A 900 -2.46 -9.29 -47.19
C TRP A 900 -1.57 -10.28 -46.39
N VAL A 901 -2.16 -11.18 -45.60
CA VAL A 901 -1.42 -12.24 -44.88
C VAL A 901 -1.13 -13.39 -45.83
N LYS A 902 0.12 -13.51 -46.25
CA LYS A 902 0.56 -14.42 -47.32
C LYS A 902 0.64 -15.88 -46.91
N ASP A 903 0.86 -16.15 -45.62
CA ASP A 903 1.03 -17.47 -45.02
C ASP A 903 -0.22 -17.95 -44.25
N ALA A 904 -1.41 -17.48 -44.68
CA ALA A 904 -2.69 -17.80 -44.05
C ALA A 904 -2.97 -19.33 -43.97
N ASN A 905 -2.37 -20.13 -44.85
CA ASN A 905 -2.48 -21.59 -44.87
C ASN A 905 -1.76 -22.27 -43.70
N THR A 906 -0.82 -21.56 -43.04
CA THR A 906 -0.11 -22.08 -41.85
C THR A 906 -0.94 -21.93 -40.57
N VAL A 907 -2.05 -21.18 -40.62
CA VAL A 907 -2.95 -20.94 -39.48
C VAL A 907 -4.17 -21.85 -39.59
N PRO A 908 -4.42 -22.74 -38.58
CA PRO A 908 -5.63 -23.56 -38.53
C PRO A 908 -6.91 -22.73 -38.69
N ALA A 909 -7.88 -23.23 -39.46
CA ALA A 909 -9.10 -22.47 -39.76
C ALA A 909 -9.83 -21.98 -38.53
N THR A 910 -9.90 -22.80 -37.48
CA THR A 910 -10.54 -22.48 -36.18
C THR A 910 -9.82 -21.40 -35.36
N LEU A 911 -8.58 -21.06 -35.69
CA LEU A 911 -7.77 -20.07 -34.99
C LEU A 911 -7.47 -18.80 -35.80
N ARG A 912 -7.98 -18.73 -37.07
CA ARG A 912 -7.78 -17.56 -37.94
C ARG A 912 -8.34 -16.29 -37.38
N GLY A 913 -9.48 -16.36 -36.72
CA GLY A 913 -10.08 -15.19 -36.08
C GLY A 913 -9.22 -14.60 -34.94
N TYR A 914 -8.56 -15.43 -34.14
CA TYR A 914 -7.62 -14.95 -33.13
C TYR A 914 -6.41 -14.23 -33.73
N VAL A 915 -5.88 -14.73 -34.85
CA VAL A 915 -4.78 -14.07 -35.56
C VAL A 915 -5.27 -12.76 -36.21
N ALA A 916 -6.47 -12.79 -36.81
CA ALA A 916 -7.05 -11.59 -37.43
C ALA A 916 -7.26 -10.47 -36.42
N VAL A 917 -7.87 -10.77 -35.29
CA VAL A 917 -8.10 -9.79 -34.17
C VAL A 917 -6.77 -9.35 -33.56
N ALA A 918 -5.79 -10.25 -33.39
CA ALA A 918 -4.48 -9.86 -32.87
C ALA A 918 -3.76 -8.86 -33.78
N LEU A 919 -3.89 -9.02 -35.10
CA LEU A 919 -3.33 -8.11 -36.09
C LEU A 919 -4.14 -6.79 -36.20
N ASP A 920 -5.46 -6.85 -36.15
CA ASP A 920 -6.35 -5.68 -36.23
C ASP A 920 -6.15 -4.75 -35.01
N LYS A 921 -6.06 -5.32 -33.85
CA LYS A 921 -5.83 -4.55 -32.62
C LYS A 921 -4.35 -4.20 -32.36
N GLY A 922 -3.44 -4.59 -33.26
CA GLY A 922 -2.01 -4.35 -33.13
C GLY A 922 -1.33 -5.15 -31.99
N LEU A 923 -2.03 -6.13 -31.39
CA LEU A 923 -1.45 -7.00 -30.35
C LEU A 923 -0.26 -7.79 -30.89
N MET A 924 -0.25 -8.08 -32.20
CA MET A 924 0.84 -8.72 -32.91
C MET A 924 1.02 -8.08 -34.28
N THR A 925 2.21 -8.25 -34.84
CA THR A 925 2.57 -7.73 -36.16
C THR A 925 2.86 -8.89 -37.13
N ALA A 926 2.77 -8.64 -38.45
CA ALA A 926 3.20 -9.57 -39.48
C ALA A 926 4.27 -8.92 -40.35
N GLU A 927 5.45 -9.52 -40.40
CA GLU A 927 6.60 -8.99 -41.13
C GLU A 927 6.60 -9.43 -42.61
N GLY A 928 6.70 -8.48 -43.54
CA GLY A 928 6.62 -8.76 -44.97
C GLY A 928 5.33 -9.44 -45.41
N GLY A 929 4.25 -9.32 -44.63
CA GLY A 929 2.98 -9.97 -44.89
C GLY A 929 2.93 -11.42 -44.39
N GLN A 930 3.88 -11.89 -43.59
CA GLN A 930 3.90 -13.25 -43.03
C GLN A 930 3.67 -13.20 -41.52
N PHE A 931 2.69 -13.94 -41.02
CA PHE A 931 2.41 -14.07 -39.59
C PHE A 931 3.37 -15.03 -38.91
N GLN A 932 3.90 -16.03 -39.63
CA GLN A 932 4.83 -17.05 -39.11
C GLN A 932 4.27 -17.79 -37.89
N ALA A 933 3.10 -18.38 -38.04
CA ALA A 933 2.30 -18.97 -36.97
C ALA A 933 3.07 -19.94 -36.04
N GLN A 934 4.00 -20.75 -36.60
CA GLN A 934 4.76 -21.77 -35.88
C GLN A 934 6.10 -21.26 -35.30
N SER A 935 6.55 -20.05 -35.64
CA SER A 935 7.75 -19.46 -35.08
C SER A 935 7.55 -19.06 -33.61
N ALA A 936 8.61 -19.10 -32.84
CA ALA A 936 8.56 -18.59 -31.46
C ALA A 936 8.32 -17.08 -31.45
N ILE A 937 7.46 -16.58 -30.55
CA ILE A 937 7.39 -15.15 -30.26
C ILE A 937 8.68 -14.74 -29.55
N THR A 938 9.26 -13.61 -29.95
CA THR A 938 10.47 -13.08 -29.32
C THR A 938 10.13 -12.20 -28.11
N ARG A 939 11.11 -11.97 -27.22
CA ARG A 939 10.95 -11.09 -26.05
C ARG A 939 10.61 -9.65 -26.44
N ALA A 940 11.20 -9.12 -27.52
CA ALA A 940 10.85 -7.79 -28.02
C ALA A 940 9.42 -7.72 -28.56
N GLN A 941 8.98 -8.75 -29.32
CA GLN A 941 7.62 -8.83 -29.81
C GLN A 941 6.62 -8.96 -28.64
N LEU A 942 6.96 -9.70 -27.58
CA LEU A 942 6.10 -9.79 -26.39
C LEU A 942 6.03 -8.45 -25.64
N ALA A 943 7.13 -7.69 -25.56
CA ALA A 943 7.12 -6.35 -24.95
C ALA A 943 6.16 -5.41 -25.70
N HIS A 944 6.20 -5.41 -27.02
CA HIS A 944 5.23 -4.69 -27.87
C HIS A 944 3.80 -5.13 -27.56
N SER A 945 3.54 -6.45 -27.64
CA SER A 945 2.22 -7.04 -27.40
C SER A 945 1.63 -6.63 -26.03
N MET A 946 2.46 -6.60 -25.00
CA MET A 946 2.01 -6.23 -23.65
C MET A 946 1.61 -4.75 -23.56
N LEU A 947 2.34 -3.84 -24.20
CA LEU A 947 1.95 -2.42 -24.24
C LEU A 947 0.63 -2.19 -24.96
N VAL A 948 0.44 -2.85 -26.10
CA VAL A 948 -0.82 -2.77 -26.83
C VAL A 948 -1.96 -3.38 -26.01
N LEU A 949 -1.72 -4.52 -25.34
CA LEU A 949 -2.70 -5.13 -24.44
C LEU A 949 -3.13 -4.15 -23.34
N TRP A 950 -2.21 -3.40 -22.73
CA TRP A 950 -2.55 -2.42 -21.68
C TRP A 950 -3.45 -1.30 -22.21
N ARG A 951 -3.23 -0.81 -23.43
CA ARG A 951 -4.10 0.19 -24.06
C ARG A 951 -5.51 -0.35 -24.37
N GLN A 952 -5.64 -1.66 -24.60
CA GLN A 952 -6.95 -2.30 -24.81
C GLN A 952 -7.73 -2.50 -23.50
N VAL A 953 -7.05 -2.80 -22.39
CA VAL A 953 -7.68 -3.18 -21.13
C VAL A 953 -7.75 -2.03 -20.11
N ASN A 954 -7.01 -0.93 -20.30
CA ASN A 954 -7.04 0.30 -19.50
C ASN A 954 -7.82 1.39 -20.22
#